data_b7f37b84fa98c0cdb3b481e3fb3ccbed
#
_entry.id   b7f37b84fa98c0cdb3b481e3fb3ccbed
#
_cell.length_a   1.000
_cell.length_b   1.000
_cell.length_c   1.000
_cell.angle_alpha   90.00
_cell.angle_beta   90.00
_cell.angle_gamma   90.00
#
_symmetry.space_group_name_H-M   'P 1'
#
loop_
_entity.id
_entity.type
_entity.pdbx_description
1 polymer ?
#
loop_
_entity_poly.entity_id
_entity_poly.type
_entity_poly.pdbx_seq_one_letter_code
_entity_poly.pdbx_strand_id
1 'polypeptide(L)'
;MKNFFLTILILSSLGAASQPCVGGMAGIYPCDNVDLLSYMSLAEIGCNPNNDNTSDIWGWVSPITAKEYALVAVSNGLAFVDISNPESPIYLGTLPTHTGNSLWRDVETLDHYCFVGSEASGHGLQVFDLLQLDNVTTPITFIETAHYGGFGNSHTIAIDAESKLLMAMGSNTFNGGPHLIDISNPLQPILVGGYEDAGYTHDGTILTYNGPDINHQGDVIVVACNGNSGWGVVTLDVTDPTDILLLDNYEYPERGYTHQGWFTKDMAHYLVNDELDEQNFGTTTRTHIFDFTDLDNIDYMNYYLGTSTSIDHNLYVKDQFAYESNYRSGVRILDASRVSTGVLNEVGYFDLFPANDNPQFSGTWSNYPYLPSGVNLATSMYDGFFVLRPTLLYLQNTNLIACGQSADTLQLKVNADLQFPLTANITGIPGFPVFSGVNIGTTGSYNIVISDLGTVPTGTYNCTLQLLTTFGESYDLFFKIVIGNPPPAPILLSVPDTIQYNAMDYQFNWTAMPGATSYFFELAENDATFGTVLFSSTVTENFVILPANFSFTEGKTYSWRVTAINGCGSSASSSAEDFQWIPAGVNEIAEREFIVYPNPAENEVFIQNFQSGKSLVSIYNSTGQLVLTSTFNQPGVHTLSVADLSSGIYTIQVGRITKRLSIK
;
A
#
# COMPACT_ATOMS: atom_id res chain seq x y z
N MET A 1 -5.69 65.50 9.82
CA MET A 1 -5.97 64.15 10.34
C MET A 1 -6.14 63.24 9.11
N LYS A 2 -5.09 62.49 8.75
CA LYS A 2 -5.11 61.52 7.65
C LYS A 2 -5.36 60.13 8.28
N ASN A 3 -6.49 59.54 8.03
CA ASN A 3 -6.79 58.17 8.42
C ASN A 3 -6.00 57.22 7.55
N PHE A 4 -5.06 56.49 8.15
CA PHE A 4 -4.42 55.34 7.56
C PHE A 4 -5.33 54.13 7.78
N PHE A 5 -5.94 53.58 6.73
CA PHE A 5 -6.56 52.28 6.76
C PHE A 5 -5.45 51.23 6.63
N LEU A 6 -5.20 50.49 7.71
CA LEU A 6 -4.33 49.33 7.73
C LEU A 6 -5.16 48.16 7.20
N THR A 7 -4.95 47.78 5.94
CA THR A 7 -5.53 46.55 5.38
C THR A 7 -4.68 45.38 5.92
N ILE A 8 -5.22 44.67 6.91
CA ILE A 8 -4.63 43.42 7.38
C ILE A 8 -4.98 42.38 6.29
N LEU A 9 -3.98 42.00 5.49
CA LEU A 9 -4.04 40.79 4.71
C LEU A 9 -3.97 39.59 5.69
N ILE A 10 -5.10 38.96 5.94
CA ILE A 10 -5.13 37.64 6.58
C ILE A 10 -4.71 36.66 5.48
N LEU A 11 -3.44 36.30 5.45
CA LEU A 11 -3.00 35.09 4.78
C LEU A 11 -3.58 33.91 5.57
N SER A 12 -4.74 33.43 5.16
CA SER A 12 -5.20 32.09 5.52
C SER A 12 -4.25 31.11 4.82
N SER A 13 -3.53 30.31 5.59
CA SER A 13 -2.90 29.08 5.11
C SER A 13 -4.02 28.16 4.61
N LEU A 14 -4.39 28.30 3.36
CA LEU A 14 -5.18 27.30 2.64
C LEU A 14 -4.21 26.16 2.34
N GLY A 15 -4.21 25.11 3.12
CA GLY A 15 -3.79 23.81 2.65
C GLY A 15 -4.47 23.61 1.30
N ALA A 16 -3.70 23.37 0.24
CA ALA A 16 -4.23 23.34 -1.11
C ALA A 16 -5.25 22.20 -1.19
N ALA A 17 -6.52 22.55 -1.31
CA ALA A 17 -7.54 21.57 -1.63
C ALA A 17 -7.19 20.88 -2.95
N SER A 18 -7.46 19.59 -3.07
CA SER A 18 -7.29 18.81 -4.30
C SER A 18 -7.80 19.61 -5.52
N GLN A 19 -6.94 19.72 -6.54
CA GLN A 19 -7.21 20.50 -7.74
C GLN A 19 -7.10 19.58 -8.97
N PRO A 20 -8.23 19.17 -9.55
CA PRO A 20 -8.21 18.39 -10.77
C PRO A 20 -7.65 19.21 -11.94
N CYS A 21 -6.99 18.53 -12.86
CA CYS A 21 -6.53 19.13 -14.12
C CYS A 21 -7.72 19.40 -15.05
N VAL A 22 -8.14 20.64 -15.14
CA VAL A 22 -9.29 21.05 -15.96
C VAL A 22 -8.88 22.16 -16.92
N GLY A 23 -9.08 21.93 -18.22
CA GLY A 23 -8.72 22.88 -19.25
C GLY A 23 -7.23 23.19 -19.32
N GLY A 24 -6.37 22.21 -18.97
CA GLY A 24 -4.92 22.32 -19.01
C GLY A 24 -4.31 22.96 -17.76
N MET A 25 -5.07 23.12 -16.67
CA MET A 25 -4.59 23.75 -15.45
C MET A 25 -5.13 23.04 -14.19
N ALA A 26 -4.27 22.88 -13.19
CA ALA A 26 -4.61 22.57 -11.81
C ALA A 26 -4.20 23.75 -10.93
N GLY A 27 -5.11 24.67 -10.68
CA GLY A 27 -4.79 25.96 -10.05
C GLY A 27 -3.85 26.83 -10.89
N ILE A 28 -2.62 27.03 -10.45
CA ILE A 28 -1.60 27.81 -11.17
C ILE A 28 -0.68 26.93 -12.02
N TYR A 29 -0.78 25.61 -11.91
CA TYR A 29 0.12 24.63 -12.52
C TYR A 29 -0.46 24.14 -13.85
N PRO A 30 0.28 24.29 -14.97
CA PRO A 30 -0.07 23.62 -16.22
C PRO A 30 -0.06 22.11 -16.07
N CYS A 31 -1.02 21.42 -16.67
CA CYS A 31 -1.14 19.98 -16.54
C CYS A 31 -1.88 19.36 -17.73
N ASP A 32 -1.67 18.07 -17.92
CA ASP A 32 -2.49 17.20 -18.74
C ASP A 32 -2.58 15.81 -18.09
N ASN A 33 -3.79 15.28 -17.90
CA ASN A 33 -4.05 13.97 -17.31
C ASN A 33 -3.39 13.70 -15.95
N VAL A 34 -3.05 14.75 -15.20
CA VAL A 34 -2.46 14.64 -13.85
C VAL A 34 -3.11 15.68 -12.93
N ASP A 35 -3.75 15.22 -11.86
CA ASP A 35 -4.37 16.06 -10.84
C ASP A 35 -3.38 16.40 -9.72
N LEU A 36 -3.49 17.58 -9.11
CA LEU A 36 -2.86 17.91 -7.85
C LEU A 36 -3.76 17.46 -6.69
N LEU A 37 -3.30 16.54 -5.86
CA LEU A 37 -4.03 16.14 -4.65
C LEU A 37 -3.66 17.02 -3.46
N SER A 38 -2.38 17.27 -3.27
CA SER A 38 -1.89 18.16 -2.21
C SER A 38 -0.48 18.65 -2.51
N TYR A 39 -0.11 19.69 -1.81
CA TYR A 39 1.21 20.30 -1.83
C TYR A 39 1.60 20.69 -0.40
N MET A 40 2.85 20.42 -0.03
CA MET A 40 3.46 20.87 1.22
C MET A 40 4.71 21.68 0.92
N SER A 41 4.75 22.92 1.38
CA SER A 41 5.92 23.79 1.27
C SER A 41 7.09 23.27 2.10
N LEU A 42 8.31 23.74 1.82
CA LEU A 42 9.49 23.44 2.62
C LEU A 42 9.26 23.65 4.12
N ALA A 43 8.55 24.72 4.51
CA ALA A 43 8.25 25.00 5.93
C ALA A 43 7.30 23.96 6.54
N GLU A 44 6.33 23.47 5.79
CA GLU A 44 5.36 22.46 6.27
C GLU A 44 5.98 21.07 6.44
N ILE A 45 7.07 20.77 5.73
CA ILE A 45 7.86 19.53 5.90
C ILE A 45 9.06 19.73 6.86
N GLY A 46 9.06 20.79 7.67
CA GLY A 46 10.05 21.02 8.72
C GLY A 46 11.36 21.63 8.27
N CYS A 47 11.46 22.17 7.04
CA CYS A 47 12.64 22.78 6.48
C CYS A 47 12.65 24.33 6.65
N ASN A 48 13.82 24.91 6.63
CA ASN A 48 13.98 26.37 6.55
C ASN A 48 14.00 26.82 5.08
N PRO A 49 12.94 27.50 4.57
CA PRO A 49 12.83 27.86 3.17
C PRO A 49 13.94 28.79 2.63
N ASN A 50 14.75 29.38 3.51
CA ASN A 50 15.86 30.25 3.09
C ASN A 50 17.18 29.51 2.90
N ASN A 51 17.32 28.29 3.42
CA ASN A 51 18.58 27.57 3.47
C ASN A 51 18.50 26.10 3.03
N ASP A 52 17.28 25.53 3.09
CA ASP A 52 17.07 24.11 2.78
C ASP A 52 16.35 23.96 1.43
N ASN A 53 16.60 22.84 0.77
CA ASN A 53 16.00 22.43 -0.47
C ASN A 53 15.55 20.99 -0.35
N THR A 54 14.61 20.56 -1.20
CA THR A 54 14.35 19.13 -1.44
C THR A 54 15.24 18.60 -2.55
N SER A 55 15.53 17.32 -2.52
CA SER A 55 16.15 16.55 -3.58
C SER A 55 15.34 15.31 -3.89
N ASP A 56 15.87 14.13 -3.68
CA ASP A 56 15.21 12.87 -3.99
C ASP A 56 13.97 12.59 -3.13
N ILE A 57 13.16 11.64 -3.58
CA ILE A 57 11.94 11.21 -2.90
C ILE A 57 11.70 9.72 -3.12
N TRP A 58 11.31 9.04 -2.05
CA TRP A 58 10.89 7.64 -2.11
C TRP A 58 9.56 7.43 -1.40
N GLY A 59 8.90 6.33 -1.69
CA GLY A 59 7.66 5.93 -1.03
C GLY A 59 7.83 4.63 -0.24
N TRP A 60 7.12 4.50 0.87
CA TRP A 60 7.07 3.27 1.63
C TRP A 60 5.67 2.95 2.14
N VAL A 61 5.36 1.66 2.21
CA VAL A 61 4.08 1.16 2.74
C VAL A 61 4.35 0.31 3.97
N SER A 62 3.75 0.66 5.09
CA SER A 62 3.88 -0.14 6.31
C SER A 62 3.25 -1.52 6.13
N PRO A 63 4.00 -2.61 6.35
CA PRO A 63 3.46 -3.96 6.30
C PRO A 63 2.52 -4.27 7.48
N ILE A 64 2.49 -3.42 8.51
CA ILE A 64 1.67 -3.60 9.71
C ILE A 64 0.35 -2.84 9.59
N THR A 65 0.41 -1.56 9.18
CA THR A 65 -0.75 -0.66 9.17
C THR A 65 -1.32 -0.41 7.78
N ALA A 66 -0.62 -0.82 6.73
CA ALA A 66 -0.89 -0.49 5.32
C ALA A 66 -0.94 1.03 5.03
N LYS A 67 -0.39 1.85 5.92
CA LYS A 67 -0.22 3.28 5.70
C LYS A 67 0.86 3.53 4.66
N GLU A 68 0.66 4.56 3.85
CA GLU A 68 1.63 5.02 2.86
C GLU A 68 2.38 6.25 3.37
N TYR A 69 3.68 6.27 3.16
CA TYR A 69 4.58 7.33 3.60
C TYR A 69 5.43 7.85 2.45
N ALA A 70 5.63 9.16 2.42
CA ALA A 70 6.65 9.80 1.60
C ALA A 70 7.90 10.05 2.43
N LEU A 71 9.05 9.70 1.86
CA LEU A 71 10.40 9.88 2.39
C LEU A 71 11.06 10.98 1.55
N VAL A 72 11.04 12.21 2.04
CA VAL A 72 11.47 13.38 1.29
C VAL A 72 12.89 13.75 1.70
N ALA A 73 13.85 13.56 0.81
CA ALA A 73 15.22 13.99 1.02
C ALA A 73 15.29 15.53 1.03
N VAL A 74 15.90 16.08 2.08
CA VAL A 74 16.07 17.52 2.29
C VAL A 74 17.51 17.82 2.66
N SER A 75 17.98 19.05 2.40
CA SER A 75 19.39 19.39 2.59
C SER A 75 19.94 19.05 3.97
N ASN A 76 19.10 19.10 5.01
CA ASN A 76 19.48 18.87 6.40
C ASN A 76 19.06 17.50 6.95
N GLY A 77 18.56 16.58 6.11
CA GLY A 77 18.15 15.24 6.54
C GLY A 77 17.14 14.57 5.63
N LEU A 78 16.24 13.79 6.24
CA LEU A 78 15.12 13.10 5.59
C LEU A 78 13.82 13.44 6.31
N ALA A 79 12.87 14.07 5.64
CA ALA A 79 11.54 14.37 6.18
C ALA A 79 10.57 13.22 5.89
N PHE A 80 9.75 12.86 6.90
CA PHE A 80 8.74 11.81 6.79
C PHE A 80 7.34 12.40 6.78
N VAL A 81 6.52 11.96 5.84
CA VAL A 81 5.14 12.43 5.66
C VAL A 81 4.19 11.23 5.52
N ASP A 82 3.17 11.14 6.38
CA ASP A 82 2.06 10.18 6.23
C ASP A 82 1.13 10.70 5.13
N ILE A 83 1.03 9.95 4.04
CA ILE A 83 0.20 10.26 2.87
C ILE A 83 -0.94 9.26 2.69
N SER A 84 -1.31 8.51 3.73
CA SER A 84 -2.44 7.58 3.70
C SER A 84 -3.77 8.27 3.33
N ASN A 85 -3.86 9.58 3.61
CA ASN A 85 -4.83 10.47 2.97
C ASN A 85 -4.07 11.45 2.06
N PRO A 86 -3.95 11.17 0.76
CA PRO A 86 -3.11 11.96 -0.14
C PRO A 86 -3.61 13.40 -0.37
N GLU A 87 -4.86 13.70 -0.02
CA GLU A 87 -5.42 15.06 -0.07
C GLU A 87 -5.14 15.87 1.23
N SER A 88 -4.62 15.21 2.27
CA SER A 88 -4.31 15.82 3.56
C SER A 88 -3.11 15.14 4.21
N PRO A 89 -1.89 15.26 3.62
CA PRO A 89 -0.68 14.66 4.14
C PRO A 89 -0.31 15.23 5.51
N ILE A 90 0.37 14.42 6.33
CA ILE A 90 0.75 14.78 7.70
C ILE A 90 2.26 14.65 7.86
N TYR A 91 2.95 15.74 8.14
CA TYR A 91 4.37 15.71 8.49
C TYR A 91 4.58 15.04 9.85
N LEU A 92 5.48 14.04 9.88
CA LEU A 92 5.76 13.23 11.08
C LEU A 92 7.07 13.60 11.78
N GLY A 93 7.95 14.30 11.09
CA GLY A 93 9.25 14.68 11.65
C GLY A 93 10.40 14.45 10.70
N THR A 94 11.62 14.70 11.16
CA THR A 94 12.85 14.61 10.35
C THR A 94 13.88 13.72 11.02
N LEU A 95 14.53 12.87 10.23
CA LEU A 95 15.81 12.24 10.55
C LEU A 95 16.91 13.23 10.15
N PRO A 96 17.66 13.82 11.08
CA PRO A 96 18.75 14.74 10.74
C PRO A 96 19.86 14.05 9.96
N THR A 97 20.55 14.80 9.12
CA THR A 97 21.75 14.33 8.42
C THR A 97 22.82 13.84 9.39
N HIS A 98 23.54 12.78 9.04
CA HIS A 98 24.62 12.25 9.89
C HIS A 98 25.75 13.27 10.09
N THR A 99 26.06 14.05 9.06
CA THR A 99 27.11 15.09 9.12
C THR A 99 26.58 16.45 8.68
N GLY A 100 27.21 17.08 7.68
CA GLY A 100 26.82 18.40 7.17
C GLY A 100 25.60 18.37 6.24
N ASN A 101 25.06 19.55 5.96
CA ASN A 101 24.01 19.70 4.96
C ASN A 101 24.55 19.46 3.54
N SER A 102 23.73 18.85 2.71
CA SER A 102 23.98 18.70 1.27
C SER A 102 22.65 18.73 0.52
N LEU A 103 22.62 19.40 -0.63
CA LEU A 103 21.49 19.31 -1.55
C LEU A 103 21.37 17.89 -2.11
N TRP A 104 22.49 17.29 -2.49
CA TRP A 104 22.56 15.95 -3.07
C TRP A 104 22.42 14.90 -1.98
N ARG A 105 21.21 14.38 -1.89
CA ARG A 105 20.81 13.33 -0.93
C ARG A 105 19.82 12.41 -1.62
N ASP A 106 20.03 11.14 -1.42
CA ASP A 106 19.29 10.07 -2.06
C ASP A 106 18.74 9.08 -1.04
N VAL A 107 17.59 8.46 -1.32
CA VAL A 107 16.92 7.55 -0.38
C VAL A 107 16.23 6.40 -1.10
N GLU A 108 16.48 5.17 -0.63
CA GLU A 108 15.74 3.99 -1.04
C GLU A 108 15.35 3.11 0.15
N THR A 109 14.50 2.10 -0.08
CA THR A 109 13.98 1.23 0.97
C THR A 109 14.16 -0.25 0.65
N LEU A 110 14.42 -1.03 1.72
CA LEU A 110 14.34 -2.49 1.70
C LEU A 110 13.56 -2.95 2.92
N ASP A 111 12.48 -3.72 2.69
CA ASP A 111 11.57 -4.18 3.73
C ASP A 111 11.02 -2.98 4.55
N HIS A 112 11.38 -2.88 5.82
CA HIS A 112 10.99 -1.76 6.68
C HIS A 112 12.14 -0.82 7.05
N TYR A 113 13.23 -0.85 6.30
CA TYR A 113 14.35 0.07 6.49
C TYR A 113 14.48 1.02 5.31
N CYS A 114 14.80 2.28 5.56
CA CYS A 114 15.33 3.16 4.53
C CYS A 114 16.83 3.34 4.71
N PHE A 115 17.47 3.57 3.58
CA PHE A 115 18.88 3.85 3.44
C PHE A 115 19.05 5.24 2.82
N VAL A 116 19.95 6.04 3.36
CA VAL A 116 20.14 7.43 2.93
C VAL A 116 21.61 7.66 2.60
N GLY A 117 21.88 7.95 1.33
CA GLY A 117 23.16 8.44 0.84
C GLY A 117 23.24 9.97 0.83
N SER A 118 24.43 10.54 0.78
CA SER A 118 24.61 11.99 0.63
C SER A 118 26.03 12.35 0.20
N GLU A 119 26.15 13.46 -0.53
CA GLU A 119 27.47 14.06 -0.84
C GLU A 119 28.09 14.83 0.33
N ALA A 120 27.41 14.97 1.47
CA ALA A 120 28.00 15.57 2.66
C ALA A 120 29.24 14.78 3.11
N SER A 121 30.36 15.48 3.30
CA SER A 121 31.62 14.84 3.66
C SER A 121 31.52 14.06 4.97
N GLY A 122 31.90 12.78 4.97
CA GLY A 122 31.83 11.88 6.10
C GLY A 122 30.44 11.38 6.44
N HIS A 123 29.47 11.53 5.52
CA HIS A 123 28.10 11.09 5.75
C HIS A 123 27.96 9.56 5.78
N GLY A 124 28.62 8.85 4.85
CA GLY A 124 28.41 7.41 4.69
C GLY A 124 26.98 7.07 4.30
N LEU A 125 26.46 5.98 4.86
CA LEU A 125 25.10 5.51 4.62
C LEU A 125 24.35 5.47 5.97
N GLN A 126 23.29 6.28 6.12
CA GLN A 126 22.37 6.20 7.25
C GLN A 126 21.33 5.10 7.02
N VAL A 127 20.97 4.40 8.10
CA VAL A 127 19.88 3.40 8.08
C VAL A 127 18.85 3.78 9.13
N PHE A 128 17.57 3.75 8.76
CA PHE A 128 16.48 4.06 9.68
C PHE A 128 15.35 3.02 9.57
N ASP A 129 14.83 2.58 10.74
CA ASP A 129 13.70 1.66 10.83
C ASP A 129 12.38 2.42 10.71
N LEU A 130 11.71 2.26 9.56
CA LEU A 130 10.48 2.93 9.17
C LEU A 130 9.25 2.51 10.02
N LEU A 131 9.28 1.38 10.71
CA LEU A 131 8.19 0.99 11.63
C LEU A 131 8.00 1.99 12.77
N GLN A 132 9.01 2.81 13.06
CA GLN A 132 8.88 3.90 14.02
C GLN A 132 7.84 4.95 13.61
N LEU A 133 7.54 5.07 12.32
CA LEU A 133 6.56 6.06 11.79
C LEU A 133 5.12 5.71 12.17
N ASP A 134 4.77 4.44 12.31
CA ASP A 134 3.39 3.97 12.49
C ASP A 134 2.69 4.54 13.72
N ASN A 135 3.44 4.92 14.76
CA ASN A 135 2.92 5.39 16.03
C ASN A 135 3.13 6.90 16.27
N VAL A 136 3.64 7.63 15.27
CA VAL A 136 3.88 9.08 15.40
C VAL A 136 2.57 9.85 15.24
N THR A 137 2.24 10.66 16.23
CA THR A 137 1.04 11.51 16.24
C THR A 137 1.34 13.01 16.23
N THR A 138 2.59 13.38 16.50
CA THR A 138 3.10 14.76 16.46
C THR A 138 4.53 14.74 15.94
N PRO A 139 4.96 15.73 15.14
CA PRO A 139 6.29 15.73 14.57
C PRO A 139 7.40 15.62 15.63
N ILE A 140 8.38 14.75 15.36
CA ILE A 140 9.54 14.51 16.22
C ILE A 140 10.84 14.55 15.41
N THR A 141 11.96 14.68 16.12
CA THR A 141 13.29 14.44 15.54
C THR A 141 13.66 13.00 15.78
N PHE A 142 13.90 12.28 14.68
CA PHE A 142 14.28 10.86 14.72
C PHE A 142 15.78 10.70 14.94
N ILE A 143 16.20 9.48 15.24
CA ILE A 143 17.61 9.09 15.40
C ILE A 143 17.84 7.91 14.45
N GLU A 144 18.94 7.93 13.70
CA GLU A 144 19.31 6.81 12.83
C GLU A 144 19.40 5.50 13.62
N THR A 145 18.98 4.41 12.99
CA THR A 145 18.99 3.08 13.62
C THR A 145 20.35 2.43 13.52
N ALA A 146 21.04 2.63 12.40
CA ALA A 146 22.41 2.16 12.16
C ALA A 146 23.11 3.10 11.16
N HIS A 147 24.42 2.93 11.03
CA HIS A 147 25.26 3.70 10.12
C HIS A 147 26.37 2.85 9.54
N TYR A 148 26.64 3.02 8.24
CA TYR A 148 27.76 2.41 7.56
C TYR A 148 28.74 3.48 7.07
N GLY A 149 29.99 3.40 7.51
CA GLY A 149 31.06 4.35 7.20
C GLY A 149 32.13 3.82 6.23
N GLY A 150 31.78 2.85 5.38
CA GLY A 150 32.73 2.26 4.41
C GLY A 150 33.08 3.17 3.23
N PHE A 151 32.33 4.25 3.03
CA PHE A 151 32.66 5.39 2.17
C PHE A 151 32.39 6.71 2.90
N GLY A 152 32.97 7.82 2.40
CA GLY A 152 32.78 9.13 3.04
C GLY A 152 31.57 9.92 2.53
N ASN A 153 31.17 9.70 1.30
CA ASN A 153 30.04 10.34 0.64
C ASN A 153 29.63 9.52 -0.60
N SER A 154 28.37 9.66 -1.03
CA SER A 154 27.86 9.12 -2.29
C SER A 154 26.92 10.12 -2.95
N HIS A 155 26.80 10.06 -4.28
CA HIS A 155 25.83 10.86 -5.02
C HIS A 155 24.46 10.21 -4.95
N THR A 156 24.34 8.97 -5.43
CA THR A 156 23.10 8.17 -5.44
C THR A 156 23.33 6.81 -4.81
N ILE A 157 22.24 6.11 -4.53
CA ILE A 157 22.21 4.70 -4.10
C ILE A 157 21.13 3.96 -4.90
N ALA A 158 21.31 2.66 -5.13
CA ALA A 158 20.28 1.80 -5.69
C ALA A 158 20.27 0.44 -4.98
N ILE A 159 19.10 -0.19 -4.86
CA ILE A 159 18.93 -1.43 -4.10
C ILE A 159 18.26 -2.51 -4.96
N ASP A 160 18.88 -3.68 -5.04
CA ASP A 160 18.19 -4.91 -5.46
C ASP A 160 17.60 -5.63 -4.25
N ALA A 161 16.28 -5.68 -4.22
CA ALA A 161 15.56 -6.30 -3.11
C ALA A 161 15.69 -7.83 -3.07
N GLU A 162 16.00 -8.48 -4.18
CA GLU A 162 16.14 -9.94 -4.26
C GLU A 162 17.51 -10.40 -3.75
N SER A 163 18.59 -9.85 -4.27
CA SER A 163 19.96 -10.17 -3.83
C SER A 163 20.35 -9.54 -2.49
N LYS A 164 19.59 -8.53 -2.03
CA LYS A 164 19.91 -7.72 -0.84
C LYS A 164 21.23 -6.95 -0.99
N LEU A 165 21.55 -6.54 -2.21
CA LEU A 165 22.68 -5.68 -2.50
C LEU A 165 22.22 -4.22 -2.62
N LEU A 166 22.98 -3.32 -2.01
CA LEU A 166 22.91 -1.88 -2.21
C LEU A 166 24.16 -1.45 -2.97
N MET A 167 23.94 -0.66 -4.01
CA MET A 167 24.99 -0.01 -4.78
C MET A 167 25.05 1.47 -4.41
N ALA A 168 26.18 1.97 -3.94
CA ALA A 168 26.43 3.41 -3.79
C ALA A 168 27.31 3.91 -4.95
N MET A 169 26.89 5.01 -5.57
CA MET A 169 27.50 5.58 -6.78
C MET A 169 27.99 7.01 -6.52
N GLY A 170 28.90 7.48 -7.35
CA GLY A 170 29.51 8.80 -7.16
C GLY A 170 30.22 8.94 -5.82
N SER A 171 30.65 7.83 -5.22
CA SER A 171 31.31 7.80 -3.92
C SER A 171 32.80 8.16 -4.02
N ASN A 172 33.43 8.42 -2.87
CA ASN A 172 34.87 8.64 -2.81
C ASN A 172 35.69 7.33 -2.81
N THR A 173 35.08 6.21 -3.17
CA THR A 173 35.70 4.89 -3.35
C THR A 173 35.55 4.44 -4.81
N PHE A 174 36.31 3.45 -5.25
CA PHE A 174 36.24 2.86 -6.61
C PHE A 174 36.19 3.90 -7.74
N ASN A 175 36.95 4.99 -7.62
CA ASN A 175 36.94 6.11 -8.58
C ASN A 175 35.55 6.74 -8.86
N GLY A 176 34.60 6.60 -7.91
CA GLY A 176 33.21 7.02 -8.05
C GLY A 176 32.31 5.99 -8.73
N GLY A 177 32.83 4.85 -9.14
CA GLY A 177 32.05 3.75 -9.69
C GLY A 177 31.27 2.97 -8.61
N PRO A 178 30.58 1.89 -8.99
CA PRO A 178 29.77 1.08 -8.10
C PRO A 178 30.50 0.58 -6.84
N HIS A 179 29.95 0.90 -5.66
CA HIS A 179 30.41 0.42 -4.37
C HIS A 179 29.31 -0.51 -3.81
N LEU A 180 29.55 -1.82 -3.81
CA LEU A 180 28.53 -2.84 -3.50
C LEU A 180 28.56 -3.24 -2.03
N ILE A 181 27.39 -3.21 -1.41
CA ILE A 181 27.18 -3.43 0.02
C ILE A 181 26.12 -4.52 0.21
N ASP A 182 26.44 -5.57 0.96
CA ASP A 182 25.46 -6.53 1.44
C ASP A 182 24.64 -5.90 2.58
N ILE A 183 23.35 -5.78 2.39
CA ILE A 183 22.36 -5.25 3.33
C ILE A 183 21.35 -6.32 3.78
N SER A 184 21.68 -7.60 3.64
CA SER A 184 20.87 -8.72 4.18
C SER A 184 20.65 -8.60 5.69
N ASN A 185 21.60 -7.99 6.41
CA ASN A 185 21.39 -7.45 7.74
C ASN A 185 21.45 -5.90 7.70
N PRO A 186 20.32 -5.21 7.60
CA PRO A 186 20.28 -3.74 7.47
C PRO A 186 20.98 -2.98 8.60
N LEU A 187 21.12 -3.61 9.77
CA LEU A 187 21.79 -3.01 10.94
C LEU A 187 23.31 -3.16 10.91
N GLN A 188 23.85 -3.96 10.00
CA GLN A 188 25.28 -4.22 9.84
C GLN A 188 25.64 -4.36 8.35
N PRO A 189 25.51 -3.31 7.53
CA PRO A 189 25.89 -3.35 6.12
C PRO A 189 27.38 -3.66 5.96
N ILE A 190 27.74 -4.44 4.94
CA ILE A 190 29.10 -4.94 4.73
C ILE A 190 29.53 -4.70 3.29
N LEU A 191 30.71 -4.09 3.06
CA LEU A 191 31.33 -4.01 1.74
C LEU A 191 31.58 -5.42 1.20
N VAL A 192 31.09 -5.71 -0.01
CA VAL A 192 31.30 -6.98 -0.70
C VAL A 192 32.07 -6.85 -2.02
N GLY A 193 32.09 -5.67 -2.63
CA GLY A 193 32.82 -5.45 -3.86
C GLY A 193 32.72 -4.01 -4.36
N GLY A 194 33.24 -3.78 -5.55
CA GLY A 194 33.12 -2.50 -6.26
C GLY A 194 33.86 -2.53 -7.58
N TYR A 195 33.51 -1.59 -8.47
CA TYR A 195 34.07 -1.53 -9.83
C TYR A 195 34.57 -0.12 -10.16
N GLU A 196 35.88 0.00 -10.51
CA GLU A 196 36.52 1.30 -10.73
C GLU A 196 36.91 1.58 -12.20
N ASP A 197 36.92 0.55 -13.04
CA ASP A 197 37.48 0.64 -14.39
C ASP A 197 36.60 1.47 -15.35
N ALA A 198 35.29 1.56 -15.10
CA ALA A 198 34.37 2.37 -15.88
C ALA A 198 34.42 3.88 -15.54
N GLY A 199 35.13 4.25 -14.45
CA GLY A 199 35.19 5.64 -13.96
C GLY A 199 33.99 6.04 -13.12
N TYR A 200 33.68 7.33 -13.06
CA TYR A 200 32.60 7.87 -12.24
C TYR A 200 31.24 7.46 -12.75
N THR A 201 30.48 6.76 -11.93
CA THR A 201 29.06 6.45 -12.13
C THR A 201 28.23 7.50 -11.38
N HIS A 202 27.39 8.22 -12.11
CA HIS A 202 26.51 9.23 -11.51
C HIS A 202 25.30 8.57 -10.83
N ASP A 203 24.59 7.76 -11.58
CA ASP A 203 23.41 7.02 -11.15
C ASP A 203 23.33 5.67 -11.90
N GLY A 204 22.32 4.86 -11.65
CA GLY A 204 22.12 3.58 -12.34
C GLY A 204 21.17 2.66 -11.61
N THR A 205 20.96 1.48 -12.15
CA THR A 205 20.11 0.46 -11.57
C THR A 205 20.92 -0.78 -11.20
N ILE A 206 20.53 -1.44 -10.12
CA ILE A 206 20.98 -2.79 -9.76
C ILE A 206 19.73 -3.66 -9.57
N LEU A 207 19.71 -4.85 -10.18
CA LEU A 207 18.57 -5.75 -10.09
C LEU A 207 18.95 -7.21 -10.38
N THR A 208 18.19 -8.15 -9.84
CA THR A 208 18.21 -9.53 -10.29
C THR A 208 17.47 -9.63 -11.63
N TYR A 209 18.21 -9.96 -12.69
CA TYR A 209 17.71 -9.89 -14.05
C TYR A 209 16.80 -11.07 -14.39
N ASN A 210 15.60 -10.76 -14.87
CA ASN A 210 14.60 -11.73 -15.33
C ASN A 210 14.06 -11.37 -16.74
N GLY A 211 14.86 -10.63 -17.51
CA GLY A 211 14.52 -10.17 -18.84
C GLY A 211 14.73 -11.23 -19.95
N PRO A 212 14.72 -10.80 -21.23
CA PRO A 212 14.76 -11.71 -22.36
C PRO A 212 16.09 -12.42 -22.59
N ASP A 213 17.23 -11.90 -22.11
CA ASP A 213 18.52 -12.57 -22.25
C ASP A 213 18.59 -13.80 -21.35
N ILE A 214 18.45 -14.96 -21.95
CA ILE A 214 18.41 -16.24 -21.23
C ILE A 214 19.75 -16.64 -20.61
N ASN A 215 20.86 -16.03 -21.03
CA ASN A 215 22.19 -16.32 -20.49
C ASN A 215 22.41 -15.69 -19.12
N HIS A 216 21.66 -14.62 -18.84
CA HIS A 216 21.79 -13.81 -17.61
C HIS A 216 20.58 -13.87 -16.69
N GLN A 217 19.61 -14.76 -16.94
CA GLN A 217 18.46 -14.88 -16.03
C GLN A 217 18.88 -15.37 -14.64
N GLY A 218 18.55 -14.56 -13.64
CA GLY A 218 18.90 -14.79 -12.24
C GLY A 218 20.23 -14.16 -11.83
N ASP A 219 21.00 -13.61 -12.78
CA ASP A 219 22.20 -12.84 -12.47
C ASP A 219 21.85 -11.47 -11.88
N VAL A 220 22.72 -10.93 -11.04
CA VAL A 220 22.57 -9.57 -10.54
C VAL A 220 23.30 -8.63 -11.46
N ILE A 221 22.53 -7.78 -12.14
CA ILE A 221 23.04 -6.88 -13.17
C ILE A 221 22.99 -5.43 -12.66
N VAL A 222 24.08 -4.73 -12.92
CA VAL A 222 24.19 -3.27 -12.78
C VAL A 222 24.15 -2.63 -14.15
N VAL A 223 23.33 -1.61 -14.32
CA VAL A 223 23.44 -0.67 -15.44
C VAL A 223 23.84 0.68 -14.89
N ALA A 224 25.07 1.09 -15.15
CA ALA A 224 25.67 2.31 -14.64
C ALA A 224 25.59 3.45 -15.68
N CYS A 225 25.12 4.62 -15.26
CA CYS A 225 25.08 5.87 -16.01
C CYS A 225 26.30 6.73 -15.63
N ASN A 226 27.29 6.85 -16.52
CA ASN A 226 28.62 7.31 -16.17
C ASN A 226 28.87 8.80 -16.38
N GLY A 227 27.84 9.64 -16.30
CA GLY A 227 27.98 11.08 -16.43
C GLY A 227 28.74 11.49 -17.71
N ASN A 228 29.73 12.36 -17.60
CA ASN A 228 30.58 12.74 -18.70
C ASN A 228 31.96 12.03 -18.68
N SER A 229 32.17 11.10 -17.78
CA SER A 229 33.35 10.25 -17.67
C SER A 229 33.03 8.81 -17.99
N GLY A 230 34.04 7.97 -18.23
CA GLY A 230 33.81 6.57 -18.56
C GLY A 230 33.16 6.36 -19.94
N TRP A 231 32.26 5.38 -20.02
CA TRP A 231 31.75 4.83 -21.28
C TRP A 231 30.26 5.08 -21.52
N GLY A 232 29.67 6.07 -20.91
CA GLY A 232 28.24 6.36 -21.04
C GLY A 232 27.37 5.37 -20.26
N VAL A 233 26.68 4.47 -20.94
CA VAL A 233 25.92 3.38 -20.33
C VAL A 233 26.81 2.14 -20.22
N VAL A 234 26.91 1.55 -19.04
CA VAL A 234 27.77 0.39 -18.75
C VAL A 234 26.99 -0.72 -18.09
N THR A 235 27.11 -1.94 -18.61
CA THR A 235 26.43 -3.12 -18.06
C THR A 235 27.45 -4.03 -17.39
N LEU A 236 27.20 -4.37 -16.11
CA LEU A 236 28.07 -5.22 -15.30
C LEU A 236 27.27 -6.40 -14.74
N ASP A 237 27.87 -7.59 -14.76
CA ASP A 237 27.44 -8.71 -13.94
C ASP A 237 28.15 -8.64 -12.57
N VAL A 238 27.37 -8.47 -11.53
CA VAL A 238 27.83 -8.37 -10.13
C VAL A 238 27.30 -9.54 -9.27
N THR A 239 26.90 -10.64 -9.91
CA THR A 239 26.40 -11.86 -9.23
C THR A 239 27.43 -12.38 -8.24
N ASP A 240 28.71 -12.37 -8.61
CA ASP A 240 29.82 -12.48 -7.65
C ASP A 240 30.46 -11.08 -7.46
N PRO A 241 30.09 -10.34 -6.40
CA PRO A 241 30.62 -9.00 -6.20
C PRO A 241 32.13 -8.94 -5.96
N THR A 242 32.81 -10.09 -5.80
CA THR A 242 34.27 -10.18 -5.69
C THR A 242 34.98 -10.40 -7.04
N ASP A 243 34.22 -10.75 -8.10
CA ASP A 243 34.72 -10.96 -9.46
C ASP A 243 33.73 -10.37 -10.48
N ILE A 244 33.61 -9.04 -10.49
CA ILE A 244 32.67 -8.29 -11.30
C ILE A 244 33.09 -8.35 -12.78
N LEU A 245 32.15 -8.71 -13.64
CA LEU A 245 32.36 -8.81 -15.07
C LEU A 245 31.78 -7.61 -15.83
N LEU A 246 32.57 -6.99 -16.67
CA LEU A 246 32.06 -6.06 -17.66
C LEU A 246 31.39 -6.87 -18.77
N LEU A 247 30.07 -6.68 -18.97
CA LEU A 247 29.34 -7.29 -20.09
C LEU A 247 29.49 -6.41 -21.33
N ASP A 248 29.04 -5.15 -21.25
CA ASP A 248 29.15 -4.21 -22.39
C ASP A 248 29.17 -2.76 -21.91
N ASN A 249 29.45 -1.85 -22.83
CA ASN A 249 29.32 -0.41 -22.64
C ASN A 249 28.95 0.28 -23.95
N TYR A 250 28.18 1.35 -23.88
CA TYR A 250 27.76 2.08 -25.06
C TYR A 250 27.90 3.60 -24.90
N GLU A 251 28.55 4.24 -25.88
CA GLU A 251 28.64 5.67 -26.00
C GLU A 251 27.72 6.15 -27.12
N TYR A 252 26.67 6.91 -26.78
CA TYR A 252 25.65 7.34 -27.73
C TYR A 252 25.96 8.73 -28.31
N PRO A 253 25.37 9.07 -29.45
CA PRO A 253 25.59 10.35 -30.13
C PRO A 253 25.10 11.55 -29.29
N GLU A 254 25.84 12.65 -29.34
CA GLU A 254 25.51 13.89 -28.62
C GLU A 254 25.31 13.69 -27.10
N ARG A 255 26.10 12.81 -26.51
CA ARG A 255 26.15 12.62 -25.07
C ARG A 255 26.68 13.89 -24.39
N GLY A 256 25.88 14.48 -23.50
CA GLY A 256 26.23 15.57 -22.63
C GLY A 256 26.66 15.08 -21.24
N TYR A 257 25.77 14.37 -20.58
CA TYR A 257 25.97 13.79 -19.24
C TYR A 257 24.97 12.67 -19.01
N THR A 258 25.40 11.42 -19.19
CA THR A 258 24.56 10.24 -18.95
C THR A 258 24.15 10.25 -17.48
N HIS A 259 22.90 10.64 -17.20
CA HIS A 259 22.47 10.98 -15.85
C HIS A 259 21.91 9.79 -15.11
N GLN A 260 20.74 9.31 -15.53
CA GLN A 260 20.01 8.23 -14.88
C GLN A 260 19.24 7.42 -15.92
N GLY A 261 18.95 6.18 -15.65
CA GLY A 261 18.11 5.34 -16.50
C GLY A 261 17.34 4.29 -15.75
N TRP A 262 16.34 3.71 -16.41
CA TRP A 262 15.48 2.68 -15.84
C TRP A 262 15.03 1.66 -16.86
N PHE A 263 14.92 0.40 -16.45
CA PHE A 263 14.39 -0.67 -17.30
C PHE A 263 12.89 -0.54 -17.57
N THR A 264 12.47 -0.92 -18.76
CA THR A 264 11.07 -1.23 -19.04
C THR A 264 10.62 -2.46 -18.24
N LYS A 265 9.30 -2.63 -18.10
CA LYS A 265 8.69 -3.71 -17.28
C LYS A 265 9.19 -5.11 -17.68
N ASP A 266 9.45 -5.33 -18.94
CA ASP A 266 9.94 -6.61 -19.50
C ASP A 266 11.47 -6.75 -19.47
N MET A 267 12.18 -5.72 -18.97
CA MET A 267 13.65 -5.62 -18.95
C MET A 267 14.31 -5.77 -20.33
N ALA A 268 13.54 -5.60 -21.41
CA ALA A 268 14.06 -5.67 -22.77
C ALA A 268 14.67 -4.37 -23.25
N HIS A 269 14.31 -3.24 -22.63
CA HIS A 269 14.80 -1.91 -23.00
C HIS A 269 15.20 -1.14 -21.76
N TYR A 270 16.14 -0.21 -21.94
CA TYR A 270 16.58 0.69 -20.92
C TYR A 270 16.42 2.15 -21.41
N LEU A 271 15.73 2.96 -20.63
CA LEU A 271 15.50 4.38 -20.93
C LEU A 271 16.51 5.21 -20.17
N VAL A 272 17.11 6.22 -20.81
CA VAL A 272 18.17 7.03 -20.22
C VAL A 272 17.91 8.50 -20.46
N ASN A 273 18.07 9.32 -19.43
CA ASN A 273 18.09 10.78 -19.50
C ASN A 273 19.53 11.32 -19.47
N ASP A 274 19.77 12.39 -20.22
CA ASP A 274 21.08 13.08 -20.37
C ASP A 274 20.96 14.52 -19.88
N GLU A 275 21.51 14.82 -18.71
CA GLU A 275 21.27 16.07 -17.98
C GLU A 275 21.88 17.32 -18.63
N LEU A 276 22.77 17.18 -19.60
CA LEU A 276 23.48 18.33 -20.19
C LEU A 276 23.31 18.49 -21.70
N ASP A 277 22.55 17.64 -22.35
CA ASP A 277 22.42 17.71 -23.81
C ASP A 277 21.63 18.94 -24.28
N GLU A 278 20.61 19.42 -23.54
CA GLU A 278 19.90 20.64 -23.85
C GLU A 278 20.81 21.86 -23.74
N GLN A 279 21.70 21.89 -22.76
CA GLN A 279 22.66 22.97 -22.59
C GLN A 279 23.79 22.91 -23.61
N ASN A 280 24.28 21.71 -23.94
CA ASN A 280 25.45 21.53 -24.80
C ASN A 280 25.10 21.60 -26.27
N PHE A 281 23.94 21.12 -26.67
CA PHE A 281 23.55 20.99 -28.08
C PHE A 281 22.34 21.85 -28.46
N GLY A 282 21.64 22.46 -27.47
CA GLY A 282 20.46 23.30 -27.68
C GLY A 282 19.22 22.53 -28.13
N THR A 283 19.12 21.28 -27.72
CA THR A 283 17.97 20.42 -27.97
C THR A 283 16.80 20.71 -27.02
N THR A 284 15.71 20.02 -27.17
CA THR A 284 14.68 19.85 -26.14
C THR A 284 14.96 18.55 -25.38
N THR A 285 14.24 18.28 -24.28
CA THR A 285 14.37 17.05 -23.47
C THR A 285 14.42 15.79 -24.35
N ARG A 286 15.34 14.87 -24.05
CA ARG A 286 15.54 13.65 -24.82
C ARG A 286 15.63 12.42 -23.91
N THR A 287 14.69 11.50 -24.06
CA THR A 287 14.78 10.18 -23.43
C THR A 287 15.37 9.20 -24.42
N HIS A 288 16.60 8.75 -24.18
CA HIS A 288 17.31 7.78 -25.02
C HIS A 288 16.78 6.38 -24.78
N ILE A 289 16.70 5.56 -25.84
CA ILE A 289 16.15 4.20 -25.83
C ILE A 289 17.22 3.22 -26.23
N PHE A 290 17.51 2.27 -25.36
CA PHE A 290 18.46 1.18 -25.63
C PHE A 290 17.77 -0.17 -25.68
N ASP A 291 18.22 -1.05 -26.55
CA ASP A 291 17.88 -2.48 -26.60
C ASP A 291 18.78 -3.24 -25.62
N PHE A 292 18.18 -3.92 -24.67
CA PHE A 292 18.83 -4.76 -23.67
C PHE A 292 18.39 -6.22 -23.77
N THR A 293 17.97 -6.65 -24.97
CA THR A 293 17.63 -8.06 -25.23
C THR A 293 18.84 -8.99 -25.23
N ASP A 294 20.06 -8.43 -25.33
CA ASP A 294 21.37 -9.08 -25.22
C ASP A 294 22.26 -8.18 -24.34
N LEU A 295 22.53 -8.58 -23.10
CA LEU A 295 23.30 -7.78 -22.14
C LEU A 295 24.80 -7.70 -22.46
N ASP A 296 25.32 -8.67 -23.23
CA ASP A 296 26.70 -8.68 -23.72
C ASP A 296 26.89 -7.81 -24.98
N ASN A 297 25.80 -7.28 -25.54
CA ASN A 297 25.84 -6.46 -26.76
C ASN A 297 24.62 -5.54 -26.80
N ILE A 298 24.60 -4.55 -25.90
CA ILE A 298 23.53 -3.54 -25.84
C ILE A 298 23.58 -2.64 -27.08
N ASP A 299 22.43 -2.19 -27.57
CA ASP A 299 22.35 -1.35 -28.76
C ASP A 299 21.52 -0.08 -28.54
N TYR A 300 21.93 1.00 -29.17
CA TYR A 300 21.20 2.26 -29.16
C TYR A 300 20.16 2.29 -30.26
N MET A 301 18.88 2.35 -29.89
CA MET A 301 17.80 2.29 -30.86
C MET A 301 17.41 3.66 -31.41
N ASN A 302 17.09 4.60 -30.53
CA ASN A 302 16.51 5.90 -30.87
C ASN A 302 16.42 6.77 -29.61
N TYR A 303 15.78 7.94 -29.74
CA TYR A 303 15.37 8.77 -28.62
C TYR A 303 13.96 9.33 -28.84
N TYR A 304 13.25 9.59 -27.75
CA TYR A 304 12.09 10.46 -27.74
C TYR A 304 12.55 11.91 -27.64
N LEU A 305 11.91 12.80 -28.39
CA LEU A 305 12.17 14.23 -28.33
C LEU A 305 10.95 14.93 -27.74
N GLY A 306 11.08 15.47 -26.55
CA GLY A 306 10.04 16.23 -25.88
C GLY A 306 9.88 17.63 -26.46
N THR A 307 8.93 18.39 -25.94
CA THR A 307 8.61 19.74 -26.43
C THR A 307 9.21 20.86 -25.58
N SER A 308 9.69 20.54 -24.38
CA SER A 308 10.30 21.49 -23.44
C SER A 308 11.80 21.65 -23.69
N THR A 309 12.32 22.84 -23.47
CA THR A 309 13.77 23.14 -23.47
C THR A 309 14.39 22.99 -22.08
N SER A 310 13.59 22.54 -21.08
CA SER A 310 14.08 22.24 -19.74
C SER A 310 15.04 21.07 -19.79
N ILE A 311 15.89 20.95 -18.78
CA ILE A 311 16.78 19.80 -18.61
C ILE A 311 15.95 18.60 -18.17
N ASP A 312 16.14 17.43 -18.79
CA ASP A 312 15.65 16.17 -18.25
C ASP A 312 16.56 15.64 -17.13
N HIS A 313 16.04 14.80 -16.24
CA HIS A 313 16.76 14.43 -15.03
C HIS A 313 16.46 12.99 -14.61
N ASN A 314 15.63 12.76 -13.60
CA ASN A 314 15.32 11.42 -13.09
C ASN A 314 14.10 10.81 -13.76
N LEU A 315 14.13 9.50 -14.05
CA LEU A 315 13.01 8.77 -14.59
C LEU A 315 12.83 7.43 -13.87
N TYR A 316 11.56 7.01 -13.77
CA TYR A 316 11.17 5.70 -13.25
C TYR A 316 10.11 5.09 -14.14
N VAL A 317 10.17 3.78 -14.37
CA VAL A 317 9.18 3.08 -15.18
C VAL A 317 8.26 2.26 -14.30
N LYS A 318 6.95 2.49 -14.42
CA LYS A 318 5.92 1.69 -13.79
C LYS A 318 4.94 1.20 -14.85
N ASP A 319 4.79 -0.11 -14.94
CA ASP A 319 3.99 -0.74 -15.99
C ASP A 319 4.45 -0.30 -17.40
N GLN A 320 3.58 0.32 -18.18
CA GLN A 320 3.89 0.82 -19.53
C GLN A 320 4.19 2.33 -19.57
N PHE A 321 4.45 2.95 -18.41
CA PHE A 321 4.66 4.39 -18.34
C PHE A 321 6.02 4.73 -17.73
N ALA A 322 6.78 5.60 -18.40
CA ALA A 322 7.94 6.26 -17.83
C ALA A 322 7.51 7.60 -17.22
N TYR A 323 7.89 7.83 -15.98
CA TYR A 323 7.62 9.04 -15.20
C TYR A 323 8.94 9.81 -15.06
N GLU A 324 9.04 10.92 -15.73
CA GLU A 324 10.24 11.74 -15.78
C GLU A 324 10.10 12.99 -14.91
N SER A 325 11.19 13.39 -14.29
CA SER A 325 11.34 14.64 -13.52
C SER A 325 12.25 15.56 -14.27
N ASN A 326 11.68 16.50 -15.04
CA ASN A 326 12.41 17.30 -16.00
C ASN A 326 12.58 18.76 -15.51
N TYR A 327 13.22 18.91 -14.34
CA TYR A 327 13.46 20.21 -13.68
C TYR A 327 12.31 21.21 -13.88
N ARG A 328 12.47 22.20 -14.77
CA ARG A 328 11.54 23.32 -14.95
C ARG A 328 10.28 22.96 -15.75
N SER A 329 10.26 21.83 -16.42
CA SER A 329 9.03 21.38 -17.09
C SER A 329 8.21 20.38 -16.25
N GLY A 330 8.64 20.11 -15.03
CA GLY A 330 7.85 19.33 -14.10
C GLY A 330 7.95 17.82 -14.30
N VAL A 331 6.91 17.10 -13.89
CA VAL A 331 6.75 15.67 -14.14
C VAL A 331 6.16 15.46 -15.53
N ARG A 332 6.80 14.60 -16.34
CA ARG A 332 6.33 14.14 -17.64
C ARG A 332 6.04 12.66 -17.61
N ILE A 333 5.00 12.21 -18.31
CA ILE A 333 4.62 10.79 -18.34
C ILE A 333 4.60 10.34 -19.80
N LEU A 334 5.47 9.38 -20.11
CA LEU A 334 5.60 8.82 -21.45
C LEU A 334 4.98 7.42 -21.49
N ASP A 335 4.19 7.14 -22.52
CA ASP A 335 3.72 5.79 -22.85
C ASP A 335 4.85 5.04 -23.59
N ALA A 336 5.35 3.97 -22.98
CA ALA A 336 6.42 3.11 -23.47
C ALA A 336 5.89 1.82 -24.14
N SER A 337 4.59 1.67 -24.36
CA SER A 337 4.01 0.46 -24.96
C SER A 337 4.48 0.17 -26.39
N ARG A 338 5.24 1.09 -27.00
CA ARG A 338 5.88 0.92 -28.32
C ARG A 338 7.39 1.05 -28.28
N VAL A 339 7.98 0.98 -27.11
CA VAL A 339 9.43 1.13 -26.94
C VAL A 339 10.22 0.15 -27.82
N SER A 340 9.72 -1.09 -28.04
CA SER A 340 10.32 -2.08 -28.95
C SER A 340 10.43 -1.63 -30.41
N THR A 341 9.72 -0.57 -30.79
CA THR A 341 9.87 0.08 -32.11
C THR A 341 10.65 1.38 -32.05
N GLY A 342 11.27 1.71 -30.90
CA GLY A 342 12.00 2.95 -30.68
C GLY A 342 11.09 4.18 -30.53
N VAL A 343 9.84 4.00 -30.04
CA VAL A 343 8.84 5.08 -29.95
C VAL A 343 8.29 5.19 -28.53
N LEU A 344 8.37 6.42 -27.98
CA LEU A 344 7.67 6.85 -26.76
C LEU A 344 6.71 7.99 -27.11
N ASN A 345 5.64 8.18 -26.35
CA ASN A 345 4.69 9.29 -26.53
C ASN A 345 4.35 9.92 -25.17
N GLU A 346 4.40 11.24 -25.07
CA GLU A 346 3.90 11.94 -23.88
C GLU A 346 2.37 11.80 -23.81
N VAL A 347 1.88 11.35 -22.65
CA VAL A 347 0.45 11.07 -22.39
C VAL A 347 -0.08 11.82 -21.18
N GLY A 348 0.78 12.53 -20.46
CA GLY A 348 0.40 13.35 -19.32
C GLY A 348 1.58 14.16 -18.79
N TYR A 349 1.28 15.25 -18.12
CA TYR A 349 2.30 16.03 -17.41
C TYR A 349 1.69 16.86 -16.28
N PHE A 350 2.57 17.27 -15.37
CA PHE A 350 2.29 18.27 -14.35
C PHE A 350 3.51 19.19 -14.18
N ASP A 351 3.37 20.46 -14.53
CA ASP A 351 4.46 21.42 -14.46
C ASP A 351 4.52 22.07 -13.06
N LEU A 352 5.48 21.63 -12.25
CA LEU A 352 5.70 22.14 -10.89
C LEU A 352 6.38 23.53 -10.89
N PHE A 353 6.94 23.97 -12.03
CA PHE A 353 7.70 25.22 -12.15
C PHE A 353 7.19 26.08 -13.32
N PRO A 354 5.96 26.59 -13.28
CA PRO A 354 5.29 27.22 -14.44
C PRO A 354 5.90 28.56 -14.88
N ALA A 355 7.03 28.96 -14.32
CA ALA A 355 7.63 30.27 -14.63
C ALA A 355 8.31 30.31 -16.01
N ASN A 356 9.02 29.26 -16.39
CA ASN A 356 9.69 29.08 -17.68
C ASN A 356 10.41 27.74 -17.79
N ASP A 357 10.72 27.32 -19.02
CA ASP A 357 11.41 26.06 -19.38
C ASP A 357 12.90 26.29 -19.74
N ASN A 358 13.52 27.33 -19.25
CA ASN A 358 14.94 27.53 -19.54
C ASN A 358 15.78 26.36 -19.01
N PRO A 359 16.83 25.91 -19.73
CA PRO A 359 17.67 24.78 -19.34
C PRO A 359 18.56 25.13 -18.13
N GLN A 360 18.00 25.03 -16.92
CA GLN A 360 18.67 25.34 -15.66
C GLN A 360 18.24 24.37 -14.57
N PHE A 361 19.14 24.06 -13.64
CA PHE A 361 18.98 23.15 -12.51
C PHE A 361 18.09 23.77 -11.42
N SER A 362 16.79 23.76 -11.62
CA SER A 362 15.78 24.16 -10.63
C SER A 362 14.40 23.64 -11.02
N GLY A 363 13.53 23.46 -10.07
CA GLY A 363 12.21 22.86 -10.25
C GLY A 363 12.18 21.41 -9.78
N THR A 364 11.61 20.54 -10.57
CA THR A 364 11.36 19.13 -10.20
C THR A 364 12.65 18.32 -10.17
N TRP A 365 12.98 17.73 -9.01
CA TRP A 365 14.18 16.92 -8.85
C TRP A 365 13.90 15.42 -9.12
N SER A 366 12.93 14.87 -8.43
CA SER A 366 12.62 13.43 -8.49
C SER A 366 11.14 13.18 -8.34
N ASN A 367 10.71 11.97 -8.67
CA ASN A 367 9.35 11.50 -8.48
C ASN A 367 9.33 10.02 -8.05
N TYR A 368 8.20 9.53 -7.49
CA TYR A 368 8.04 8.15 -7.07
C TYR A 368 6.63 7.64 -7.40
N PRO A 369 6.45 6.81 -8.44
CA PRO A 369 5.13 6.39 -8.92
C PRO A 369 4.61 5.08 -8.34
N TYR A 370 5.36 4.37 -7.46
CA TYR A 370 5.10 2.96 -7.15
C TYR A 370 4.13 2.70 -6.00
N LEU A 371 3.56 3.73 -5.35
CA LEU A 371 2.62 3.52 -4.26
C LEU A 371 1.33 2.81 -4.71
N PRO A 372 0.76 1.90 -3.88
CA PRO A 372 -0.49 1.19 -4.17
C PRO A 372 -1.70 2.10 -4.40
N SER A 373 -1.74 3.27 -3.78
CA SER A 373 -2.79 4.28 -4.01
C SER A 373 -2.79 4.83 -5.45
N GLY A 374 -1.71 4.58 -6.22
CA GLY A 374 -1.55 5.07 -7.59
C GLY A 374 -1.19 6.56 -7.67
N VAL A 375 -0.83 7.18 -6.56
CA VAL A 375 -0.29 8.54 -6.60
C VAL A 375 1.15 8.54 -7.08
N ASN A 376 1.57 9.65 -7.69
CA ASN A 376 2.96 9.95 -7.96
C ASN A 376 3.42 11.06 -7.01
N LEU A 377 4.46 10.80 -6.24
CA LEU A 377 5.10 11.80 -5.39
C LEU A 377 6.12 12.57 -6.21
N ALA A 378 6.25 13.86 -5.97
CA ALA A 378 7.29 14.65 -6.65
C ALA A 378 7.86 15.73 -5.72
N THR A 379 9.15 16.03 -5.90
CA THR A 379 9.84 17.12 -5.21
C THR A 379 10.17 18.25 -6.17
N SER A 380 10.01 19.49 -5.70
CA SER A 380 10.54 20.69 -6.34
C SER A 380 11.56 21.33 -5.42
N MET A 381 12.77 21.52 -5.92
CA MET A 381 13.96 21.92 -5.14
C MET A 381 13.70 23.04 -4.14
N TYR A 382 12.96 24.07 -4.55
CA TYR A 382 12.77 25.30 -3.77
C TYR A 382 11.35 25.47 -3.24
N ASP A 383 10.39 24.63 -3.70
CA ASP A 383 8.99 24.77 -3.36
C ASP A 383 8.55 23.75 -2.30
N GLY A 384 9.05 22.50 -2.40
CA GLY A 384 8.73 21.44 -1.45
C GLY A 384 8.25 20.15 -2.11
N PHE A 385 7.14 19.59 -1.61
CA PHE A 385 6.67 18.25 -1.90
C PHE A 385 5.24 18.25 -2.46
N PHE A 386 5.00 17.48 -3.50
CA PHE A 386 3.73 17.40 -4.23
C PHE A 386 3.22 15.96 -4.24
N VAL A 387 1.93 15.77 -4.06
CA VAL A 387 1.21 14.51 -4.26
C VAL A 387 0.32 14.66 -5.48
N LEU A 388 0.67 13.94 -6.53
CA LEU A 388 0.02 13.99 -7.84
C LEU A 388 -0.79 12.73 -8.08
N ARG A 389 -1.87 12.82 -8.86
CA ARG A 389 -2.65 11.66 -9.31
C ARG A 389 -2.68 11.61 -10.82
N PRO A 390 -1.93 10.72 -11.47
CA PRO A 390 -2.10 10.42 -12.88
C PRO A 390 -3.51 9.87 -13.14
N THR A 391 -4.18 10.41 -14.15
CA THR A 391 -5.54 10.02 -14.54
C THR A 391 -5.58 9.52 -15.99
N LEU A 392 -4.48 8.91 -16.46
CA LEU A 392 -4.29 8.44 -17.84
C LEU A 392 -5.37 7.43 -18.25
N LEU A 393 -5.50 6.39 -17.44
CA LEU A 393 -6.58 5.41 -17.52
C LEU A 393 -6.85 4.83 -16.13
N TYR A 394 -8.11 4.59 -15.80
CA TYR A 394 -8.49 4.08 -14.49
C TYR A 394 -9.88 3.44 -14.50
N LEU A 395 -10.12 2.57 -13.52
CA LEU A 395 -11.46 2.06 -13.24
C LEU A 395 -12.19 3.03 -12.31
N GLN A 396 -13.40 3.44 -12.68
CA GLN A 396 -14.26 4.27 -11.83
C GLN A 396 -14.89 3.45 -10.70
N ASN A 397 -14.96 2.11 -10.85
CA ASN A 397 -15.45 1.18 -9.85
C ASN A 397 -14.49 -0.02 -9.76
N THR A 398 -13.74 -0.09 -8.67
CA THR A 398 -12.75 -1.14 -8.40
C THR A 398 -13.27 -2.27 -7.52
N ASN A 399 -14.50 -2.13 -6.98
CA ASN A 399 -15.14 -3.15 -6.15
C ASN A 399 -16.51 -3.50 -6.74
N LEU A 400 -16.59 -4.65 -7.40
CA LEU A 400 -17.82 -5.17 -7.95
C LEU A 400 -18.49 -6.14 -6.97
N ILE A 401 -19.82 -6.16 -6.94
CA ILE A 401 -20.61 -7.04 -6.07
C ILE A 401 -21.70 -7.72 -6.90
N ALA A 402 -21.40 -8.91 -7.39
CA ALA A 402 -22.31 -9.72 -8.20
C ALA A 402 -23.10 -10.72 -7.33
N CYS A 403 -24.10 -10.22 -6.65
CA CYS A 403 -24.90 -11.02 -5.71
C CYS A 403 -26.19 -11.50 -6.35
N GLY A 404 -26.24 -12.78 -6.68
CA GLY A 404 -27.40 -13.39 -7.36
C GLY A 404 -27.63 -12.86 -8.78
N GLN A 405 -26.67 -12.11 -9.32
CA GLN A 405 -26.73 -11.54 -10.67
C GLN A 405 -25.89 -12.39 -11.62
N SER A 406 -26.32 -12.45 -12.87
CA SER A 406 -25.58 -13.15 -13.93
C SER A 406 -24.52 -12.29 -14.60
N ALA A 407 -24.52 -10.98 -14.36
CA ALA A 407 -23.58 -10.03 -14.95
C ALA A 407 -23.35 -8.80 -14.06
N ASP A 408 -22.16 -8.20 -14.18
CA ASP A 408 -21.83 -6.88 -13.61
C ASP A 408 -20.97 -6.08 -14.60
N THR A 409 -20.73 -4.80 -14.34
CA THR A 409 -20.10 -3.89 -15.29
C THR A 409 -18.96 -3.13 -14.64
N LEU A 410 -17.76 -3.25 -15.23
CA LEU A 410 -16.63 -2.36 -14.97
C LEU A 410 -16.78 -1.07 -15.77
N GLN A 411 -16.54 0.03 -15.11
CA GLN A 411 -16.53 1.36 -15.73
C GLN A 411 -15.09 1.83 -15.90
N LEU A 412 -14.63 1.78 -17.14
CA LEU A 412 -13.28 2.20 -17.51
C LEU A 412 -13.30 3.63 -18.04
N LYS A 413 -12.36 4.43 -17.58
CA LYS A 413 -12.06 5.77 -18.13
C LYS A 413 -10.69 5.75 -18.79
N VAL A 414 -10.58 6.21 -20.01
CA VAL A 414 -9.35 6.41 -20.77
C VAL A 414 -9.28 7.88 -21.16
N ASN A 415 -8.37 8.62 -20.54
CA ASN A 415 -8.16 10.04 -20.80
C ASN A 415 -6.97 10.28 -21.73
N ALA A 416 -5.91 9.49 -21.60
CA ALA A 416 -4.71 9.61 -22.41
C ALA A 416 -4.91 9.07 -23.83
N ASP A 417 -4.19 9.63 -24.78
CA ASP A 417 -4.12 9.13 -26.15
C ASP A 417 -3.13 7.96 -26.24
N LEU A 418 -3.60 6.80 -25.81
CA LEU A 418 -2.83 5.56 -25.77
C LEU A 418 -2.74 4.92 -27.16
N GLN A 419 -2.02 3.80 -27.27
CA GLN A 419 -1.84 3.08 -28.54
C GLN A 419 -3.10 2.29 -28.94
N PHE A 420 -4.09 2.95 -29.48
CA PHE A 420 -5.34 2.36 -29.93
C PHE A 420 -5.18 1.54 -31.23
N PRO A 421 -6.00 0.51 -31.47
CA PRO A 421 -7.05 0.01 -30.57
C PRO A 421 -6.51 -0.86 -29.44
N LEU A 422 -7.19 -0.84 -28.28
CA LEU A 422 -6.92 -1.73 -27.16
C LEU A 422 -7.99 -2.82 -27.08
N THR A 423 -7.57 -4.04 -26.79
CA THR A 423 -8.48 -5.17 -26.57
C THR A 423 -8.53 -5.52 -25.08
N ALA A 424 -9.73 -5.49 -24.50
CA ALA A 424 -9.91 -5.80 -23.08
C ALA A 424 -9.89 -7.33 -22.86
N ASN A 425 -9.15 -7.78 -21.84
CA ASN A 425 -9.14 -9.13 -21.30
C ASN A 425 -9.26 -9.07 -19.77
N ILE A 426 -9.90 -10.05 -19.13
CA ILE A 426 -10.02 -10.11 -17.67
C ILE A 426 -9.45 -11.45 -17.19
N THR A 427 -8.61 -11.36 -16.15
CA THR A 427 -8.01 -12.51 -15.47
C THR A 427 -8.37 -12.51 -13.98
N GLY A 428 -8.13 -13.64 -13.29
CA GLY A 428 -8.36 -13.74 -11.84
C GLY A 428 -9.74 -14.27 -11.43
N ILE A 429 -10.71 -14.40 -12.35
CA ILE A 429 -12.01 -15.02 -12.07
C ILE A 429 -11.95 -16.49 -12.49
N PRO A 430 -12.20 -17.48 -11.60
CA PRO A 430 -12.22 -18.90 -11.97
C PRO A 430 -13.45 -19.22 -12.83
N GLY A 431 -13.32 -20.23 -13.68
CA GLY A 431 -14.37 -20.60 -14.64
C GLY A 431 -14.19 -19.92 -15.99
N PHE A 432 -15.27 -19.77 -16.74
CA PHE A 432 -15.28 -19.10 -18.03
C PHE A 432 -16.31 -17.98 -18.05
N PRO A 433 -16.11 -16.90 -17.25
CA PRO A 433 -16.98 -15.73 -17.40
C PRO A 433 -16.82 -15.23 -18.85
N VAL A 434 -17.94 -14.99 -19.49
CA VAL A 434 -17.95 -14.36 -20.81
C VAL A 434 -17.90 -12.87 -20.59
N PHE A 435 -16.87 -12.22 -21.05
CA PHE A 435 -16.91 -10.77 -21.21
C PHE A 435 -16.96 -10.47 -22.70
N SER A 436 -17.79 -9.53 -23.07
CA SER A 436 -17.81 -9.01 -24.42
C SER A 436 -16.51 -8.22 -24.59
N GLY A 437 -15.60 -8.70 -25.43
CA GLY A 437 -14.39 -7.99 -25.77
C GLY A 437 -14.74 -6.59 -26.25
N VAL A 438 -14.41 -5.60 -25.43
CA VAL A 438 -14.61 -4.21 -25.79
C VAL A 438 -13.37 -3.77 -26.55
N ASN A 439 -13.56 -3.34 -27.79
CA ASN A 439 -12.49 -2.70 -28.55
C ASN A 439 -12.51 -1.21 -28.19
N ILE A 440 -11.45 -0.76 -27.54
CA ILE A 440 -11.28 0.64 -27.12
C ILE A 440 -10.49 1.34 -28.22
N GLY A 441 -11.16 2.16 -29.00
CA GLY A 441 -10.58 2.80 -30.19
C GLY A 441 -10.14 4.24 -30.01
N THR A 442 -10.46 4.89 -28.90
CA THR A 442 -10.13 6.29 -28.61
C THR A 442 -10.16 6.56 -27.12
N THR A 443 -9.82 7.77 -26.71
CA THR A 443 -10.14 8.29 -25.36
C THR A 443 -11.65 8.27 -25.09
N GLY A 444 -12.08 8.09 -23.85
CA GLY A 444 -13.50 8.07 -23.50
C GLY A 444 -13.85 7.26 -22.26
N SER A 445 -15.15 7.00 -22.09
CA SER A 445 -15.66 6.12 -21.02
C SER A 445 -16.24 4.86 -21.62
N TYR A 446 -15.90 3.72 -21.05
CA TYR A 446 -16.28 2.41 -21.54
C TYR A 446 -16.92 1.58 -20.44
N ASN A 447 -17.98 0.84 -20.81
CA ASN A 447 -18.61 -0.13 -19.92
C ASN A 447 -18.22 -1.54 -20.39
N ILE A 448 -17.48 -2.27 -19.57
CA ILE A 448 -17.06 -3.64 -19.82
C ILE A 448 -17.96 -4.55 -19.00
N VAL A 449 -18.84 -5.29 -19.69
CA VAL A 449 -19.79 -6.20 -19.05
C VAL A 449 -19.14 -7.56 -18.84
N ILE A 450 -19.13 -8.01 -17.58
CA ILE A 450 -18.70 -9.36 -17.18
C ILE A 450 -20.00 -10.17 -17.00
N SER A 451 -20.21 -11.20 -17.81
CA SER A 451 -21.40 -12.06 -17.76
C SER A 451 -21.10 -13.48 -17.27
N ASP A 452 -22.14 -14.29 -17.12
CA ASP A 452 -22.10 -15.67 -16.60
C ASP A 452 -21.52 -15.83 -15.20
N LEU A 453 -21.54 -14.75 -14.39
CA LEU A 453 -21.08 -14.74 -13.02
C LEU A 453 -21.85 -15.75 -12.12
N GLY A 454 -23.05 -16.11 -12.47
CA GLY A 454 -23.83 -17.15 -11.77
C GLY A 454 -23.22 -18.56 -11.84
N THR A 455 -22.26 -18.81 -12.74
CA THR A 455 -21.54 -20.07 -12.87
C THR A 455 -20.23 -20.11 -12.08
N VAL A 456 -19.77 -18.94 -11.61
CA VAL A 456 -18.55 -18.81 -10.83
C VAL A 456 -18.82 -19.18 -9.37
N PRO A 457 -17.93 -19.96 -8.72
CA PRO A 457 -18.09 -20.26 -7.29
C PRO A 457 -18.21 -18.99 -6.43
N THR A 458 -18.94 -19.09 -5.33
CA THR A 458 -19.05 -17.97 -4.38
C THR A 458 -17.68 -17.68 -3.76
N GLY A 459 -17.31 -16.41 -3.69
CA GLY A 459 -16.01 -15.98 -3.17
C GLY A 459 -15.70 -14.52 -3.48
N THR A 460 -14.53 -14.12 -3.03
CA THR A 460 -13.94 -12.82 -3.36
C THR A 460 -12.72 -13.06 -4.24
N TYR A 461 -12.66 -12.38 -5.35
CA TYR A 461 -11.62 -12.56 -6.36
C TYR A 461 -10.91 -11.24 -6.61
N ASN A 462 -9.59 -11.25 -6.57
CA ASN A 462 -8.76 -10.17 -7.06
C ASN A 462 -8.51 -10.40 -8.54
N CYS A 463 -8.86 -9.43 -9.36
CA CYS A 463 -8.91 -9.55 -10.80
C CYS A 463 -8.09 -8.46 -11.47
N THR A 464 -7.65 -8.74 -12.69
CA THR A 464 -6.96 -7.76 -13.52
C THR A 464 -7.73 -7.58 -14.82
N LEU A 465 -8.07 -6.33 -15.15
CA LEU A 465 -8.45 -5.91 -16.48
C LEU A 465 -7.17 -5.58 -17.24
N GLN A 466 -6.84 -6.36 -18.24
CA GLN A 466 -5.72 -6.14 -19.15
C GLN A 466 -6.23 -5.46 -20.42
N LEU A 467 -5.66 -4.35 -20.78
CA LEU A 467 -5.92 -3.66 -22.04
C LEU A 467 -4.74 -3.89 -22.96
N LEU A 468 -4.89 -4.87 -23.85
CA LEU A 468 -3.85 -5.34 -24.76
C LEU A 468 -3.70 -4.42 -25.96
N THR A 469 -2.48 -3.98 -26.23
CA THR A 469 -2.11 -3.25 -27.45
C THR A 469 -1.94 -4.22 -28.63
N THR A 470 -1.85 -3.69 -29.84
CA THR A 470 -1.53 -4.50 -31.05
C THR A 470 -0.08 -4.95 -31.09
N PHE A 471 0.75 -4.47 -30.20
CA PHE A 471 2.18 -4.83 -30.07
C PHE A 471 2.42 -5.94 -29.02
N GLY A 472 1.38 -6.39 -28.32
CA GLY A 472 1.46 -7.46 -27.33
C GLY A 472 1.61 -6.97 -25.88
N GLU A 473 1.84 -5.66 -25.67
CA GLU A 473 1.91 -5.06 -24.36
C GLU A 473 0.52 -4.89 -23.73
N SER A 474 0.44 -4.77 -22.41
CA SER A 474 -0.81 -4.54 -21.70
C SER A 474 -0.73 -3.43 -20.66
N TYR A 475 -1.81 -2.65 -20.56
CA TYR A 475 -2.07 -1.81 -19.41
C TYR A 475 -2.95 -2.59 -18.45
N ASP A 476 -2.44 -2.83 -17.22
CA ASP A 476 -3.09 -3.68 -16.24
C ASP A 476 -3.78 -2.84 -15.15
N LEU A 477 -5.10 -3.05 -14.98
CA LEU A 477 -5.92 -2.37 -14.00
C LEU A 477 -6.53 -3.38 -13.02
N PHE A 478 -6.34 -3.17 -11.73
CA PHE A 478 -6.75 -4.10 -10.69
C PHE A 478 -8.13 -3.78 -10.14
N PHE A 479 -8.94 -4.80 -9.93
CA PHE A 479 -10.24 -4.69 -9.29
C PHE A 479 -10.58 -5.95 -8.49
N LYS A 480 -11.57 -5.82 -7.65
CA LYS A 480 -12.08 -6.90 -6.81
C LYS A 480 -13.53 -7.19 -7.16
N ILE A 481 -13.90 -8.46 -7.26
CA ILE A 481 -15.29 -8.87 -7.41
C ILE A 481 -15.70 -9.83 -6.30
N VAL A 482 -16.83 -9.55 -5.68
CA VAL A 482 -17.49 -10.43 -4.70
C VAL A 482 -18.64 -11.14 -5.40
N ILE A 483 -18.56 -12.48 -5.49
CA ILE A 483 -19.59 -13.31 -6.09
C ILE A 483 -20.23 -14.15 -4.99
N GLY A 484 -21.56 -14.10 -4.89
CA GLY A 484 -22.25 -14.86 -3.85
C GLY A 484 -23.73 -14.55 -3.74
N ASN A 485 -24.28 -14.96 -2.62
CA ASN A 485 -25.64 -14.67 -2.20
C ASN A 485 -25.63 -14.04 -0.80
N PRO A 486 -26.66 -13.32 -0.41
CA PRO A 486 -26.85 -12.98 1.01
C PRO A 486 -26.76 -14.24 1.89
N PRO A 487 -26.25 -14.16 3.11
CA PRO A 487 -26.18 -15.31 4.01
C PRO A 487 -27.57 -15.91 4.27
N PRO A 488 -27.68 -17.17 4.69
CA PRO A 488 -28.93 -17.69 5.24
C PRO A 488 -29.33 -16.93 6.52
N ALA A 489 -30.64 -16.97 6.85
CA ALA A 489 -31.13 -16.39 8.12
C ALA A 489 -30.51 -17.09 9.32
N PRO A 490 -30.02 -16.39 10.35
CA PRO A 490 -29.51 -17.01 11.56
C PRO A 490 -30.56 -17.82 12.29
N ILE A 491 -30.10 -18.86 12.98
CA ILE A 491 -30.94 -19.62 13.92
C ILE A 491 -30.57 -19.13 15.31
N LEU A 492 -31.57 -18.62 16.05
CA LEU A 492 -31.35 -18.15 17.40
C LEU A 492 -31.10 -19.36 18.34
N LEU A 493 -30.19 -19.17 19.28
CA LEU A 493 -29.98 -20.15 20.34
C LEU A 493 -30.84 -19.71 21.53
N SER A 494 -31.82 -20.56 21.90
CA SER A 494 -32.90 -20.22 22.84
C SER A 494 -32.39 -19.52 24.09
N VAL A 495 -33.03 -18.43 24.43
CA VAL A 495 -32.96 -17.80 25.74
C VAL A 495 -34.01 -18.53 26.68
N PRO A 496 -33.80 -18.57 27.99
CA PRO A 496 -34.86 -18.99 28.91
C PRO A 496 -36.10 -18.13 28.75
N ASP A 497 -37.32 -18.75 28.80
CA ASP A 497 -38.59 -18.02 28.70
C ASP A 497 -38.70 -16.86 29.71
N THR A 498 -37.94 -16.94 30.79
CA THR A 498 -37.81 -15.90 31.81
C THR A 498 -36.34 -15.66 32.15
N ILE A 499 -35.88 -14.41 32.01
CA ILE A 499 -34.56 -13.98 32.47
C ILE A 499 -34.70 -13.28 33.82
N GLN A 500 -34.08 -13.88 34.85
CA GLN A 500 -34.01 -13.33 36.19
C GLN A 500 -32.67 -12.62 36.38
N TYR A 501 -32.72 -11.35 36.76
CA TYR A 501 -31.65 -10.55 37.31
C TYR A 501 -30.37 -10.33 36.44
N ASN A 502 -29.95 -9.09 36.36
CA ASN A 502 -28.75 -8.58 35.66
C ASN A 502 -28.61 -8.95 34.17
N ALA A 503 -29.46 -8.35 33.37
CA ALA A 503 -29.34 -8.32 31.92
C ALA A 503 -27.96 -7.82 31.38
N MET A 504 -27.20 -7.18 32.24
CA MET A 504 -25.87 -6.63 31.89
C MET A 504 -24.80 -7.65 31.51
N ASP A 505 -25.03 -8.91 31.87
CA ASP A 505 -24.08 -10.00 31.54
C ASP A 505 -24.75 -11.09 30.68
N TYR A 506 -25.97 -10.84 30.18
CA TYR A 506 -26.66 -11.83 29.35
C TYR A 506 -26.20 -11.74 27.90
N GLN A 507 -25.78 -12.87 27.36
CA GLN A 507 -25.31 -13.00 26.00
C GLN A 507 -26.42 -13.63 25.15
N PHE A 508 -26.91 -12.88 24.15
CA PHE A 508 -27.79 -13.35 23.10
C PHE A 508 -26.96 -14.03 22.02
N ASN A 509 -27.21 -15.30 21.77
CA ASN A 509 -26.40 -16.13 20.88
C ASN A 509 -27.22 -16.63 19.70
N TRP A 510 -26.57 -16.81 18.58
CA TRP A 510 -27.13 -17.42 17.37
C TRP A 510 -26.09 -18.29 16.67
N THR A 511 -26.54 -19.08 15.69
CA THR A 511 -25.63 -19.90 14.89
C THR A 511 -24.78 -19.00 13.96
N ALA A 512 -23.48 -19.26 13.88
CA ALA A 512 -22.63 -18.65 12.88
C ALA A 512 -23.10 -19.08 11.48
N MET A 513 -23.41 -18.11 10.61
CA MET A 513 -23.93 -18.40 9.28
C MET A 513 -22.79 -18.43 8.25
N PRO A 514 -22.76 -19.43 7.36
CA PRO A 514 -21.77 -19.48 6.29
C PRO A 514 -21.79 -18.21 5.44
N GLY A 515 -20.62 -17.61 5.24
CA GLY A 515 -20.45 -16.41 4.42
C GLY A 515 -20.93 -15.11 5.06
N ALA A 516 -21.41 -15.09 6.29
CA ALA A 516 -21.71 -13.85 7.01
C ALA A 516 -20.40 -13.16 7.46
N THR A 517 -20.34 -11.86 7.29
CA THR A 517 -19.24 -11.01 7.79
C THR A 517 -19.62 -10.21 9.03
N SER A 518 -20.94 -10.03 9.26
CA SER A 518 -21.48 -9.36 10.42
C SER A 518 -22.94 -9.74 10.65
N TYR A 519 -23.48 -9.36 11.80
CA TYR A 519 -24.86 -9.63 12.21
C TYR A 519 -25.47 -8.35 12.76
N PHE A 520 -26.73 -8.09 12.37
CA PHE A 520 -27.53 -7.00 12.91
C PHE A 520 -28.52 -7.57 13.91
N PHE A 521 -28.32 -7.26 15.18
CA PHE A 521 -29.17 -7.64 16.30
C PHE A 521 -30.21 -6.56 16.57
N GLU A 522 -31.46 -6.96 16.83
CA GLU A 522 -32.56 -6.07 17.21
C GLU A 522 -33.28 -6.64 18.43
N LEU A 523 -33.63 -5.76 19.36
CA LEU A 523 -34.42 -6.04 20.54
C LEU A 523 -35.57 -5.05 20.67
N ALA A 524 -36.79 -5.54 20.83
CA ALA A 524 -38.00 -4.74 20.98
C ALA A 524 -38.75 -5.09 22.30
N GLU A 525 -39.49 -4.14 22.86
CA GLU A 525 -40.32 -4.32 24.03
C GLU A 525 -41.81 -4.44 23.63
N ASN A 526 -42.47 -5.55 24.00
CA ASN A 526 -43.87 -5.83 23.69
C ASN A 526 -44.25 -5.70 22.20
N ASP A 527 -43.28 -5.90 21.31
CA ASP A 527 -43.45 -5.70 19.85
C ASP A 527 -42.68 -6.77 19.07
N ALA A 528 -43.30 -7.89 18.82
CA ALA A 528 -42.74 -8.98 17.99
C ALA A 528 -42.68 -8.60 16.50
N THR A 529 -43.22 -7.44 16.09
CA THR A 529 -43.14 -6.93 14.72
C THR A 529 -41.94 -6.04 14.49
N PHE A 530 -41.26 -5.60 15.56
CA PHE A 530 -40.11 -4.69 15.55
C PHE A 530 -40.44 -3.33 14.91
N GLY A 531 -41.68 -2.87 15.01
CA GLY A 531 -42.05 -1.51 14.60
C GLY A 531 -41.40 -0.42 15.45
N THR A 532 -41.09 -0.78 16.73
CA THR A 532 -40.29 0.06 17.63
C THR A 532 -39.16 -0.75 18.22
N VAL A 533 -37.95 -0.54 17.75
CA VAL A 533 -36.73 -1.20 18.25
C VAL A 533 -36.20 -0.44 19.45
N LEU A 534 -36.02 -1.14 20.56
CA LEU A 534 -35.50 -0.61 21.82
C LEU A 534 -33.96 -0.53 21.83
N PHE A 535 -33.31 -1.57 21.25
CA PHE A 535 -31.86 -1.64 21.10
C PHE A 535 -31.52 -2.37 19.82
N SER A 536 -30.49 -1.87 19.12
CA SER A 536 -29.90 -2.56 17.98
C SER A 536 -28.39 -2.40 17.96
N SER A 537 -27.71 -3.37 17.41
CA SER A 537 -26.25 -3.35 17.25
C SER A 537 -25.81 -4.20 16.07
N THR A 538 -24.77 -3.77 15.37
CA THR A 538 -24.08 -4.58 14.37
C THR A 538 -22.78 -5.13 14.99
N VAL A 539 -22.61 -6.45 14.94
CA VAL A 539 -21.47 -7.15 15.51
C VAL A 539 -20.86 -8.12 14.51
N THR A 540 -19.59 -8.43 14.64
CA THR A 540 -18.90 -9.45 13.83
C THR A 540 -19.03 -10.85 14.45
N GLU A 541 -19.22 -10.90 15.75
CA GLU A 541 -19.40 -12.13 16.52
C GLU A 541 -20.83 -12.67 16.36
N ASN A 542 -21.02 -13.97 16.60
CA ASN A 542 -22.33 -14.59 16.60
C ASN A 542 -23.05 -14.50 17.97
N PHE A 543 -22.80 -13.40 18.66
CA PHE A 543 -23.46 -13.04 19.91
C PHE A 543 -23.47 -11.52 20.12
N VAL A 544 -24.35 -11.06 21.03
CA VAL A 544 -24.36 -9.70 21.55
C VAL A 544 -24.53 -9.71 23.06
N ILE A 545 -23.81 -8.80 23.74
CA ILE A 545 -24.01 -8.48 25.15
C ILE A 545 -24.57 -7.06 25.20
N LEU A 546 -25.67 -6.86 25.93
CA LEU A 546 -26.27 -5.53 26.04
C LEU A 546 -25.35 -4.58 26.84
N PRO A 547 -25.40 -3.26 26.56
CA PRO A 547 -24.62 -2.27 27.32
C PRO A 547 -24.92 -2.32 28.83
N ALA A 548 -23.92 -2.01 29.64
CA ALA A 548 -24.04 -2.03 31.11
C ALA A 548 -25.10 -1.08 31.68
N ASN A 549 -25.48 -0.06 30.93
CA ASN A 549 -26.54 0.88 31.31
C ASN A 549 -27.91 0.51 30.74
N PHE A 550 -28.04 -0.62 30.04
CA PHE A 550 -29.32 -1.08 29.54
C PHE A 550 -30.18 -1.61 30.70
N SER A 551 -31.45 -1.23 30.72
CA SER A 551 -32.38 -1.65 31.79
C SER A 551 -33.67 -2.21 31.18
N PHE A 552 -34.08 -3.35 31.67
CA PHE A 552 -35.39 -3.95 31.37
C PHE A 552 -36.46 -3.47 32.32
N THR A 553 -37.70 -3.42 31.86
CA THR A 553 -38.88 -3.12 32.68
C THR A 553 -39.51 -4.43 33.19
N GLU A 554 -39.81 -4.47 34.46
CA GLU A 554 -40.43 -5.65 35.12
C GLU A 554 -41.74 -6.07 34.46
N GLY A 555 -41.88 -7.38 34.23
CA GLY A 555 -43.11 -8.00 33.69
C GLY A 555 -43.37 -7.73 32.21
N LYS A 556 -42.44 -7.08 31.50
CA LYS A 556 -42.55 -6.87 30.07
C LYS A 556 -42.00 -8.06 29.29
N THR A 557 -42.58 -8.28 28.13
CA THR A 557 -42.08 -9.25 27.14
C THR A 557 -41.15 -8.53 26.19
N TYR A 558 -40.00 -9.14 25.90
CA TYR A 558 -39.02 -8.67 24.96
C TYR A 558 -38.88 -9.65 23.82
N SER A 559 -38.88 -9.16 22.59
CA SER A 559 -38.65 -9.93 21.38
C SER A 559 -37.29 -9.56 20.78
N TRP A 560 -36.53 -10.52 20.31
CA TRP A 560 -35.28 -10.28 19.65
C TRP A 560 -35.12 -11.09 18.37
N ARG A 561 -34.37 -10.55 17.42
CA ARG A 561 -34.06 -11.21 16.15
C ARG A 561 -32.68 -10.79 15.66
N VAL A 562 -32.15 -11.54 14.71
CA VAL A 562 -30.85 -11.31 14.11
C VAL A 562 -30.94 -11.45 12.60
N THR A 563 -30.24 -10.55 11.90
CA THR A 563 -30.06 -10.59 10.45
C THR A 563 -28.58 -10.78 10.15
N ALA A 564 -28.21 -11.78 9.37
CA ALA A 564 -26.84 -11.97 8.92
C ALA A 564 -26.55 -11.10 7.69
N ILE A 565 -25.34 -10.54 7.62
CA ILE A 565 -24.92 -9.58 6.58
C ILE A 565 -23.60 -10.02 5.99
N ASN A 566 -23.44 -9.84 4.69
CA ASN A 566 -22.17 -9.93 3.98
C ASN A 566 -22.09 -8.88 2.87
N GLY A 567 -21.04 -8.93 2.04
CA GLY A 567 -20.89 -8.05 0.87
C GLY A 567 -22.03 -8.14 -0.14
N CYS A 568 -22.81 -9.23 -0.13
CA CYS A 568 -23.98 -9.45 -0.98
C CYS A 568 -25.30 -8.95 -0.38
N GLY A 569 -25.29 -8.40 0.81
CA GLY A 569 -26.49 -7.88 1.47
C GLY A 569 -26.88 -8.65 2.72
N SER A 570 -28.12 -8.43 3.15
CA SER A 570 -28.67 -9.01 4.37
C SER A 570 -29.49 -10.26 4.08
N SER A 571 -29.43 -11.23 4.98
CA SER A 571 -30.38 -12.36 5.02
C SER A 571 -31.81 -11.87 5.30
N ALA A 572 -32.78 -12.75 5.22
CA ALA A 572 -33.99 -12.57 6.00
C ALA A 572 -33.63 -12.53 7.49
N SER A 573 -34.37 -11.78 8.29
CA SER A 573 -34.22 -11.86 9.76
C SER A 573 -34.56 -13.26 10.26
N SER A 574 -33.93 -13.70 11.34
CA SER A 574 -34.32 -14.89 12.04
C SER A 574 -35.83 -14.83 12.45
N SER A 575 -36.40 -15.96 12.76
CA SER A 575 -37.62 -15.96 13.59
C SER A 575 -37.32 -15.22 14.90
N ALA A 576 -38.26 -14.42 15.38
CA ALA A 576 -38.11 -13.78 16.68
C ALA A 576 -38.25 -14.81 17.81
N GLU A 577 -37.48 -14.61 18.86
CA GLU A 577 -37.70 -15.30 20.15
C GLU A 577 -38.10 -14.28 21.21
N ASP A 578 -38.99 -14.70 22.09
CA ASP A 578 -39.53 -13.88 23.15
C ASP A 578 -39.04 -14.35 24.52
N PHE A 579 -38.82 -13.41 25.41
CA PHE A 579 -38.58 -13.69 26.83
C PHE A 579 -39.24 -12.63 27.70
N GLN A 580 -39.57 -13.00 28.94
CA GLN A 580 -40.09 -12.07 29.94
C GLN A 580 -38.99 -11.76 30.95
N TRP A 581 -38.81 -10.46 31.23
CA TRP A 581 -37.91 -10.07 32.30
C TRP A 581 -38.64 -9.96 33.62
N ILE A 582 -38.15 -10.69 34.65
CA ILE A 582 -38.64 -10.63 36.00
C ILE A 582 -37.51 -10.35 36.98
N PRO A 583 -37.68 -9.38 37.91
CA PRO A 583 -36.64 -9.10 38.89
C PRO A 583 -36.45 -10.30 39.80
N ALA A 584 -35.24 -10.55 40.24
CA ALA A 584 -34.99 -11.57 41.28
C ALA A 584 -35.71 -11.16 42.56
N GLY A 585 -36.65 -12.00 42.99
CA GLY A 585 -37.19 -11.91 44.35
C GLY A 585 -36.04 -12.03 45.36
N VAL A 586 -36.13 -11.27 46.48
CA VAL A 586 -35.12 -11.27 47.55
C VAL A 586 -35.15 -12.63 48.24
N ASN A 587 -34.54 -13.65 47.64
CA ASN A 587 -34.23 -14.92 48.31
C ASN A 587 -33.11 -15.65 47.57
N GLU A 588 -32.04 -15.86 48.31
CA GLU A 588 -30.83 -16.63 48.03
C GLU A 588 -29.92 -16.11 46.92
N ILE A 589 -28.69 -15.85 47.31
CA ILE A 589 -27.53 -15.76 46.40
C ILE A 589 -27.37 -17.16 45.78
N ALA A 590 -28.11 -17.45 44.72
CA ALA A 590 -27.80 -18.57 43.85
C ALA A 590 -26.42 -18.30 43.28
N GLU A 591 -25.42 -19.11 43.59
CA GLU A 591 -24.12 -19.08 42.93
C GLU A 591 -24.39 -19.16 41.42
N ARG A 592 -23.91 -18.19 40.64
CA ARG A 592 -24.16 -18.10 39.19
C ARG A 592 -23.72 -19.41 38.53
N GLU A 593 -24.66 -20.07 37.87
CA GLU A 593 -24.34 -21.28 37.12
C GLU A 593 -23.43 -20.97 35.94
N PHE A 594 -22.43 -21.79 35.70
CA PHE A 594 -21.68 -21.77 34.45
C PHE A 594 -22.46 -22.48 33.34
N ILE A 595 -22.20 -22.12 32.07
CA ILE A 595 -22.77 -22.83 30.92
C ILE A 595 -21.64 -23.63 30.24
N VAL A 596 -21.97 -24.84 29.74
CA VAL A 596 -21.05 -25.69 28.99
C VAL A 596 -21.71 -26.14 27.69
N TYR A 597 -21.03 -25.91 26.57
CA TYR A 597 -21.49 -26.27 25.23
C TYR A 597 -20.32 -26.51 24.28
N PRO A 598 -20.49 -27.29 23.17
CA PRO A 598 -21.61 -28.16 22.92
C PRO A 598 -21.67 -29.29 23.95
N ASN A 599 -22.85 -29.79 24.22
CA ASN A 599 -23.03 -30.96 25.05
C ASN A 599 -24.15 -31.82 24.44
N PRO A 600 -23.82 -32.95 23.78
CA PRO A 600 -22.53 -33.66 23.76
C PRO A 600 -21.41 -32.94 22.99
N ALA A 601 -20.18 -33.10 23.48
CA ALA A 601 -18.94 -32.56 22.89
C ALA A 601 -18.16 -33.65 22.14
N GLU A 602 -17.31 -33.22 21.18
CA GLU A 602 -16.42 -34.13 20.43
C GLU A 602 -14.95 -33.91 20.83
N ASN A 603 -14.39 -32.75 20.53
CA ASN A 603 -12.97 -32.43 20.79
C ASN A 603 -12.79 -31.31 21.81
N GLU A 604 -13.76 -30.39 21.87
CA GLU A 604 -13.68 -29.19 22.71
C GLU A 604 -15.02 -28.88 23.35
N VAL A 605 -14.99 -28.24 24.51
CA VAL A 605 -16.13 -27.62 25.16
C VAL A 605 -15.83 -26.16 25.46
N PHE A 606 -16.83 -25.33 25.30
CA PHE A 606 -16.82 -23.94 25.74
C PHE A 606 -17.50 -23.86 27.10
N ILE A 607 -16.83 -23.21 28.04
CA ILE A 607 -17.32 -23.01 29.38
C ILE A 607 -17.51 -21.51 29.58
N GLN A 608 -18.75 -21.07 29.60
CA GLN A 608 -19.09 -19.70 29.95
C GLN A 608 -19.12 -19.57 31.46
N ASN A 609 -18.07 -18.92 32.02
CA ASN A 609 -17.93 -18.72 33.45
C ASN A 609 -18.32 -17.29 33.83
N PHE A 610 -19.25 -17.14 34.77
CA PHE A 610 -19.74 -15.84 35.23
C PHE A 610 -19.07 -15.40 36.54
N GLN A 611 -18.20 -16.22 37.13
CA GLN A 611 -17.55 -15.89 38.39
C GLN A 611 -16.39 -14.93 38.21
N SER A 612 -16.35 -13.85 38.98
CA SER A 612 -15.20 -12.94 39.03
C SER A 612 -14.06 -13.58 39.84
N GLY A 613 -12.86 -13.58 39.25
CA GLY A 613 -11.67 -14.15 39.87
C GLY A 613 -11.25 -15.49 39.31
N LYS A 614 -10.29 -16.12 40.01
CA LYS A 614 -9.74 -17.42 39.62
C LYS A 614 -10.72 -18.53 39.82
N SER A 615 -11.18 -19.21 38.78
CA SER A 615 -12.09 -20.35 38.80
C SER A 615 -11.36 -21.62 38.40
N LEU A 616 -11.45 -22.67 39.25
CA LEU A 616 -10.96 -23.99 38.94
C LEU A 616 -12.08 -24.79 38.24
N VAL A 617 -11.76 -25.35 37.10
CA VAL A 617 -12.61 -26.30 36.38
C VAL A 617 -12.06 -27.70 36.57
N SER A 618 -12.90 -28.63 36.94
CA SER A 618 -12.52 -30.04 37.11
C SER A 618 -13.53 -30.94 36.38
N ILE A 619 -13.04 -31.95 35.65
CA ILE A 619 -13.89 -32.96 34.99
C ILE A 619 -13.59 -34.31 35.66
N TYR A 620 -14.68 -34.99 36.05
CA TYR A 620 -14.66 -36.29 36.69
C TYR A 620 -15.36 -37.32 35.80
N ASN A 621 -14.82 -38.53 35.73
CA ASN A 621 -15.46 -39.65 35.05
C ASN A 621 -16.65 -40.20 35.88
N SER A 622 -17.35 -41.21 35.34
CA SER A 622 -18.51 -41.84 35.98
C SER A 622 -18.20 -42.51 37.31
N THR A 623 -16.94 -42.77 37.63
CA THR A 623 -16.50 -43.34 38.93
C THR A 623 -16.04 -42.26 39.92
N GLY A 624 -16.14 -41.00 39.57
CA GLY A 624 -15.75 -39.86 40.41
C GLY A 624 -14.23 -39.56 40.41
N GLN A 625 -13.47 -40.16 39.50
CA GLN A 625 -12.05 -39.89 39.35
C GLN A 625 -11.87 -38.61 38.56
N LEU A 626 -10.98 -37.70 39.00
CA LEU A 626 -10.58 -36.50 38.30
C LEU A 626 -9.79 -36.89 37.06
N VAL A 627 -10.26 -36.50 35.88
CA VAL A 627 -9.64 -36.83 34.59
C VAL A 627 -9.07 -35.61 33.86
N LEU A 628 -9.54 -34.38 34.18
CA LEU A 628 -9.04 -33.15 33.60
C LEU A 628 -9.25 -31.99 34.56
N THR A 629 -8.30 -31.05 34.60
CA THR A 629 -8.44 -29.81 35.37
C THR A 629 -7.83 -28.62 34.58
N SER A 630 -8.48 -27.47 34.72
CA SER A 630 -8.02 -26.20 34.13
C SER A 630 -8.36 -25.03 35.06
N THR A 631 -7.74 -23.88 34.84
CA THR A 631 -7.99 -22.69 35.65
C THR A 631 -8.26 -21.48 34.77
N PHE A 632 -9.34 -20.77 35.03
CA PHE A 632 -9.65 -19.50 34.37
C PHE A 632 -9.43 -18.35 35.33
N ASN A 633 -8.86 -17.24 34.85
CA ASN A 633 -8.49 -16.10 35.69
C ASN A 633 -9.49 -14.93 35.59
N GLN A 634 -10.44 -15.02 34.66
CA GLN A 634 -11.44 -13.97 34.36
C GLN A 634 -12.80 -14.58 34.03
N PRO A 635 -13.91 -13.84 34.22
CA PRO A 635 -15.19 -14.19 33.63
C PRO A 635 -15.11 -14.23 32.10
N GLY A 636 -15.92 -15.06 31.46
CA GLY A 636 -16.00 -15.15 30.01
C GLY A 636 -16.17 -16.55 29.48
N VAL A 637 -16.08 -16.69 28.15
CA VAL A 637 -16.11 -17.99 27.48
C VAL A 637 -14.69 -18.53 27.38
N HIS A 638 -14.47 -19.74 27.87
CA HIS A 638 -13.18 -20.41 27.88
C HIS A 638 -13.29 -21.74 27.14
N THR A 639 -12.34 -21.98 26.24
CA THR A 639 -12.25 -23.27 25.54
C THR A 639 -11.46 -24.28 26.36
N LEU A 640 -11.97 -25.50 26.46
CA LEU A 640 -11.31 -26.61 27.09
C LEU A 640 -11.28 -27.80 26.13
N SER A 641 -10.08 -28.29 25.80
CA SER A 641 -9.94 -29.51 25.00
C SER A 641 -10.38 -30.73 25.82
N VAL A 642 -11.22 -31.55 25.23
CA VAL A 642 -11.69 -32.82 25.75
C VAL A 642 -11.37 -33.99 24.79
N ALA A 643 -10.54 -33.74 23.80
CA ALA A 643 -10.19 -34.71 22.75
C ALA A 643 -9.54 -36.00 23.29
N ASP A 644 -8.88 -35.91 24.44
CA ASP A 644 -8.23 -37.07 25.09
C ASP A 644 -9.17 -37.85 26.00
N LEU A 645 -10.43 -37.42 26.16
CA LEU A 645 -11.43 -38.13 26.96
C LEU A 645 -12.18 -39.13 26.09
N SER A 646 -12.34 -40.36 26.61
CA SER A 646 -13.12 -41.39 25.93
C SER A 646 -14.59 -41.00 25.85
N SER A 647 -15.32 -41.50 24.84
CA SER A 647 -16.77 -41.34 24.74
C SER A 647 -17.44 -41.81 26.02
N GLY A 648 -18.32 -40.98 26.60
CA GLY A 648 -18.96 -41.29 27.88
C GLY A 648 -19.59 -40.09 28.57
N ILE A 649 -20.04 -40.35 29.81
CA ILE A 649 -20.66 -39.33 30.65
C ILE A 649 -19.67 -38.92 31.74
N TYR A 650 -19.50 -37.61 31.87
CA TYR A 650 -18.61 -36.96 32.82
C TYR A 650 -19.38 -35.95 33.66
N THR A 651 -18.82 -35.59 34.80
CA THR A 651 -19.27 -34.46 35.61
C THR A 651 -18.24 -33.33 35.49
N ILE A 652 -18.66 -32.18 34.98
CA ILE A 652 -17.86 -30.96 35.00
C ILE A 652 -18.22 -30.09 36.18
N GLN A 653 -17.24 -29.63 36.93
CA GLN A 653 -17.36 -28.78 38.10
C GLN A 653 -16.62 -27.45 37.90
N VAL A 654 -17.27 -26.33 38.17
CA VAL A 654 -16.69 -25.01 38.26
C VAL A 654 -17.03 -24.41 39.62
N GLY A 655 -16.02 -24.17 40.43
CA GLY A 655 -16.22 -23.79 41.82
C GLY A 655 -16.98 -24.87 42.61
N ARG A 656 -18.19 -24.57 43.13
CA ARG A 656 -19.04 -25.53 43.84
C ARG A 656 -20.14 -26.10 42.97
N ILE A 657 -20.30 -25.64 41.76
CA ILE A 657 -21.40 -26.05 40.87
C ILE A 657 -20.95 -27.16 39.95
N THR A 658 -21.79 -28.17 39.77
CA THR A 658 -21.53 -29.31 38.88
C THR A 658 -22.60 -29.44 37.81
N LYS A 659 -22.18 -29.82 36.60
CA LYS A 659 -23.07 -30.16 35.47
C LYS A 659 -22.65 -31.48 34.82
N ARG A 660 -23.57 -32.10 34.12
CA ARG A 660 -23.30 -33.29 33.32
C ARG A 660 -22.71 -32.89 31.98
N LEU A 661 -21.62 -33.52 31.58
CA LEU A 661 -20.98 -33.39 30.29
C LEU A 661 -20.97 -34.75 29.58
N SER A 662 -21.43 -34.80 28.35
CA SER A 662 -21.34 -35.97 27.47
C SER A 662 -20.25 -35.77 26.44
N ILE A 663 -19.40 -36.77 26.23
CA ILE A 663 -18.37 -36.81 25.20
C ILE A 663 -18.77 -37.87 24.18
N LYS A 664 -18.73 -37.51 22.87
CA LYS A 664 -19.04 -38.43 21.77
C LYS A 664 -17.85 -39.26 21.37
#